data_f9812adc785cbb9f9654469acaad4463
#
_entry.id   f9812adc785cbb9f9654469acaad4463
#
_cell.length_a   1.000
_cell.length_b   1.000
_cell.length_c   1.000
_cell.angle_alpha   90.00
_cell.angle_beta   90.00
_cell.angle_gamma   90.00
#
_symmetry.space_group_name_H-M   'P 1'
#
loop_
_entity.id
_entity.type
_entity.pdbx_description
1 polymer ?
#
loop_
_entity_poly.entity_id
_entity_poly.type
_entity_poly.pdbx_seq_one_letter_code
_entity_poly.pdbx_strand_id
1 'polypeptide(L)'
;MRLKHFYIMSKLLKSLFIGFSIFGLFHCSFAHPVDLQTAQSVAVKFMGASDAQLVSTYQTDKSTAAFYVFNTEDGFVIVSADDCETPIIGYSHEGRFDPNNVPIQMQAYLQDFVTRMQYGIENHIEADELTARQWKMVKTIGRLNNRRNPKSVEPLLTEMWEQGCFYNNLCPTMDHTPCGHAEVGCTAVAMGQIMHYWRYPETGWGSHSYNNSGVQLSADFGNTVYDWDHMPDSLTDNSSDIEVEAVATLLFHCGVSVNMKYETNGSGADSGVVPDALIRYFNYSRRLHFEKRSDYSDEEWMTMLKHCLDLQRPVFYGGKGSQGSHAFVCDGYDGNDLLHFNWGWGRANGYFALGNLNPIGYNFNEKNFAILDINPEYEPWIVQATAYPPIAGTIEGTGEYHIGEQCTLTAVSTENSRFCHWKKNGKIVSYDSSYSFLVNDDIDNIEAVFSFKPIKEIVAYYAPDTNDVNSPYVSLSWNYDSIFQLNLAKQFEIDEENYITTDGEYIYTACYSGCPNTFKKYTMDGELMESFNIEGAKPNGLTCDGTYFYCSKNAALFNILYLYRYDFDNKTLIDSTYENTNNQFGYCAYDAYHDGFWLKDFISDRNLTLVDRQGQKLCALAIPSMISYFIRGFGSLISEDGKPHLLLIGNGIYHYDISNNSFNENMLSLLSLHSIVGACIGKYHGKDAAFFIVDEYVAANPSVYIYEINSHLAPISHYRLYRADNEGSSVMLADEVTSTSYIDSTWNEAQAGSYRFGISEVYFNGTESEIIWSDTIVKTDFGMDENGNQESPEPSVQKVIEDGHIVIIKDGKRYSVLGQTLNQ
;
A
#
# COMPACT_ATOMS: atom_id res chain seq x y z
N MET A 1 10.94 -27.13 -27.30
CA MET A 1 11.56 -28.06 -28.29
C MET A 1 12.90 -28.47 -27.73
N ARG A 2 12.95 -29.66 -27.19
CA ARG A 2 13.82 -30.79 -27.53
C ARG A 2 15.29 -30.52 -27.23
N LEU A 3 16.10 -31.34 -26.57
CA LEU A 3 16.12 -32.76 -26.16
C LEU A 3 17.45 -32.91 -25.41
N LYS A 4 17.46 -33.55 -24.19
CA LYS A 4 17.85 -34.92 -23.96
C LYS A 4 19.21 -35.28 -24.56
N HIS A 5 20.15 -35.76 -23.79
CA HIS A 5 20.31 -37.17 -23.37
C HIS A 5 21.61 -37.29 -22.58
N PHE A 6 21.64 -37.85 -21.38
CA PHE A 6 21.93 -39.25 -21.15
C PHE A 6 23.22 -39.77 -21.85
N TYR A 7 24.26 -40.01 -21.06
CA TYR A 7 24.99 -41.25 -21.28
C TYR A 7 25.44 -41.86 -19.95
N ILE A 8 25.01 -43.08 -19.80
CA ILE A 8 25.13 -43.99 -18.69
C ILE A 8 26.24 -44.97 -19.09
N MET A 9 26.94 -45.38 -18.03
CA MET A 9 27.45 -46.73 -17.81
C MET A 9 28.57 -47.32 -18.65
N SER A 10 29.39 -47.85 -17.88
CA SER A 10 29.91 -49.24 -17.81
C SER A 10 31.22 -49.50 -18.50
N LYS A 11 32.08 -50.14 -17.83
CA LYS A 11 32.32 -51.55 -17.57
C LYS A 11 33.67 -51.69 -16.80
N LEU A 12 33.65 -52.27 -15.64
CA LEU A 12 33.78 -53.71 -15.33
C LEU A 12 35.17 -54.29 -15.55
N LEU A 13 35.67 -54.60 -14.32
CA LEU A 13 36.31 -55.87 -13.95
C LEU A 13 37.57 -56.29 -14.68
N LYS A 14 38.59 -56.41 -13.91
CA LYS A 14 39.12 -57.69 -13.40
C LYS A 14 40.49 -57.53 -12.72
N SER A 15 40.51 -57.79 -11.43
CA SER A 15 41.23 -58.87 -10.75
C SER A 15 42.72 -58.86 -10.94
N LEU A 16 43.44 -58.62 -9.82
CA LEU A 16 44.32 -59.66 -9.24
C LEU A 16 44.59 -59.28 -7.77
N PHE A 17 44.39 -60.28 -6.94
CA PHE A 17 44.85 -60.40 -5.55
C PHE A 17 46.34 -60.24 -5.44
N ILE A 18 46.83 -59.37 -4.56
CA ILE A 18 47.99 -59.64 -3.67
C ILE A 18 47.66 -59.02 -2.33
N GLY A 19 47.46 -59.84 -1.34
CA GLY A 19 47.21 -59.41 0.01
C GLY A 19 48.45 -58.78 0.64
N PHE A 20 48.22 -57.68 1.27
CA PHE A 20 48.98 -57.22 2.43
C PHE A 20 47.96 -56.83 3.49
N SER A 21 47.87 -57.69 4.49
CA SER A 21 47.18 -57.44 5.73
C SER A 21 47.95 -56.32 6.47
N ILE A 22 47.49 -55.10 6.26
CA ILE A 22 47.71 -54.03 7.21
C ILE A 22 46.40 -53.92 7.99
N PHE A 23 46.39 -54.60 9.16
CA PHE A 23 45.46 -54.26 10.20
C PHE A 23 45.75 -52.81 10.60
N GLY A 24 45.22 -51.85 9.90
CA GLY A 24 45.00 -50.51 10.41
C GLY A 24 43.94 -50.67 11.50
N LEU A 25 44.36 -50.59 12.74
CA LEU A 25 43.48 -50.33 13.86
C LEU A 25 42.73 -49.04 13.53
N PHE A 26 41.53 -49.16 12.94
CA PHE A 26 40.50 -48.17 13.07
C PHE A 26 40.25 -48.11 14.59
N HIS A 27 40.88 -47.17 15.27
CA HIS A 27 40.38 -46.72 16.54
C HIS A 27 39.04 -46.08 16.18
N CYS A 28 37.94 -46.84 16.34
CA CYS A 28 36.65 -46.25 16.57
C CYS A 28 36.82 -45.42 17.85
N SER A 29 37.03 -44.15 17.71
CA SER A 29 36.95 -43.19 18.84
C SER A 29 35.46 -42.95 19.08
N PHE A 30 34.85 -43.75 19.94
CA PHE A 30 33.55 -43.43 20.50
C PHE A 30 33.69 -42.13 21.29
N ALA A 31 32.65 -41.30 21.32
CA ALA A 31 32.56 -40.17 22.24
C ALA A 31 32.86 -40.63 23.65
N HIS A 32 33.73 -39.94 24.37
CA HIS A 32 34.21 -40.37 25.68
C HIS A 32 33.79 -39.36 26.73
N PRO A 33 33.22 -39.84 27.85
CA PRO A 33 33.01 -39.01 29.01
C PRO A 33 34.28 -38.32 29.45
N VAL A 34 34.21 -37.04 29.71
CA VAL A 34 35.29 -36.23 30.28
C VAL A 34 35.09 -36.19 31.78
N ASP A 35 36.04 -36.80 32.48
CA ASP A 35 36.01 -36.85 33.94
C ASP A 35 36.25 -35.45 34.55
N LEU A 36 35.80 -35.27 35.80
CA LEU A 36 35.90 -34.01 36.54
C LEU A 36 37.35 -33.48 36.63
N GLN A 37 38.35 -34.36 36.81
CA GLN A 37 39.75 -33.95 36.93
C GLN A 37 40.28 -33.42 35.58
N THR A 38 39.92 -34.08 34.48
CA THR A 38 40.26 -33.64 33.14
C THR A 38 39.59 -32.29 32.84
N ALA A 39 38.28 -32.10 33.15
CA ALA A 39 37.54 -30.86 32.97
C ALA A 39 38.16 -29.72 33.80
N GLN A 40 38.53 -29.99 35.05
CA GLN A 40 39.19 -28.98 35.90
C GLN A 40 40.57 -28.58 35.35
N SER A 41 41.34 -29.52 34.82
CA SER A 41 42.62 -29.22 34.17
C SER A 41 42.45 -28.37 32.91
N VAL A 42 41.38 -28.60 32.14
CA VAL A 42 40.99 -27.77 30.97
C VAL A 42 40.61 -26.38 31.43
N ALA A 43 39.77 -26.25 32.46
CA ALA A 43 39.36 -24.99 33.04
C ALA A 43 40.56 -24.12 33.45
N VAL A 44 41.48 -24.69 34.26
CA VAL A 44 42.70 -24.00 34.70
C VAL A 44 43.56 -23.53 33.53
N LYS A 45 43.79 -24.40 32.54
CA LYS A 45 44.63 -24.06 31.38
C LYS A 45 43.97 -23.00 30.46
N PHE A 46 42.66 -23.12 30.23
CA PHE A 46 41.94 -22.21 29.35
C PHE A 46 41.88 -20.81 29.96
N MET A 47 41.53 -20.71 31.24
CA MET A 47 41.45 -19.44 31.97
C MET A 47 42.82 -18.85 32.33
N GLY A 48 43.91 -19.65 32.24
CA GLY A 48 45.24 -19.26 32.73
C GLY A 48 45.27 -19.06 34.23
N ALA A 49 44.32 -19.66 34.97
CA ALA A 49 44.14 -19.51 36.38
C ALA A 49 45.06 -20.44 37.20
N SER A 50 45.28 -20.11 38.49
CA SER A 50 46.04 -20.96 39.41
C SER A 50 45.23 -22.15 39.89
N ASP A 51 43.92 -22.02 40.02
CA ASP A 51 42.96 -23.05 40.46
C ASP A 51 41.59 -22.79 39.83
N ALA A 52 40.74 -23.84 39.78
CA ALA A 52 39.35 -23.76 39.30
C ALA A 52 38.46 -24.59 40.24
N GLN A 53 37.58 -23.92 40.95
CA GLN A 53 36.68 -24.53 41.93
C GLN A 53 35.35 -24.94 41.26
N LEU A 54 35.00 -26.25 41.35
CA LEU A 54 33.70 -26.73 40.90
C LEU A 54 32.58 -26.11 41.75
N VAL A 55 31.60 -25.48 41.05
CA VAL A 55 30.42 -24.84 41.71
C VAL A 55 29.09 -25.44 41.25
N SER A 56 29.07 -26.09 40.07
CA SER A 56 27.86 -26.80 39.61
C SER A 56 28.20 -27.90 38.61
N THR A 57 27.37 -28.94 38.57
CA THR A 57 27.36 -29.97 37.53
C THR A 57 25.98 -30.08 36.98
N TYR A 58 25.85 -29.74 35.69
CA TYR A 58 24.58 -29.91 34.97
C TYR A 58 24.49 -31.34 34.48
N GLN A 59 23.30 -31.92 34.57
CA GLN A 59 23.08 -33.34 34.27
C GLN A 59 21.98 -33.51 33.23
N THR A 60 22.13 -34.58 32.45
CA THR A 60 21.07 -35.11 31.59
C THR A 60 19.95 -35.72 32.42
N ASP A 61 18.80 -36.03 31.83
CA ASP A 61 17.67 -36.70 32.49
C ASP A 61 18.05 -38.07 33.11
N LYS A 62 19.13 -38.69 32.61
CA LYS A 62 19.68 -39.95 33.11
C LYS A 62 20.76 -39.75 34.20
N SER A 63 20.87 -38.54 34.73
CA SER A 63 21.84 -38.19 35.74
C SER A 63 23.32 -38.37 35.31
N THR A 64 23.60 -38.37 34.01
CA THR A 64 24.95 -38.30 33.46
C THR A 64 25.39 -36.83 33.44
N ALA A 65 26.64 -36.53 33.78
CA ALA A 65 27.13 -35.15 33.67
C ALA A 65 27.09 -34.69 32.22
N ALA A 66 26.47 -33.52 31.96
CA ALA A 66 26.48 -32.85 30.69
C ALA A 66 27.63 -31.83 30.60
N PHE A 67 27.83 -31.04 31.62
CA PHE A 67 28.96 -30.11 31.74
C PHE A 67 29.23 -29.74 33.19
N TYR A 68 30.42 -29.24 33.46
CA TYR A 68 30.89 -28.74 34.73
C TYR A 68 31.09 -27.24 34.70
N VAL A 69 30.70 -26.54 35.77
CA VAL A 69 30.95 -25.12 35.95
C VAL A 69 31.97 -24.88 37.03
N PHE A 70 33.04 -24.20 36.68
CA PHE A 70 34.10 -23.85 37.61
C PHE A 70 34.17 -22.34 37.79
N ASN A 71 34.33 -21.89 39.05
CA ASN A 71 34.74 -20.51 39.33
C ASN A 71 36.28 -20.49 39.47
N THR A 72 36.90 -19.46 38.90
CA THR A 72 38.30 -19.11 39.03
C THR A 72 38.45 -17.86 39.92
N GLU A 73 39.68 -17.36 40.08
CA GLU A 73 39.94 -16.13 40.84
C GLU A 73 39.21 -14.94 40.27
N ASP A 74 39.23 -14.78 38.95
CA ASP A 74 38.73 -13.61 38.22
C ASP A 74 37.48 -13.87 37.35
N GLY A 75 36.83 -15.05 37.47
CA GLY A 75 35.69 -15.36 36.61
C GLY A 75 35.15 -16.77 36.78
N PHE A 76 34.55 -17.29 35.72
CA PHE A 76 34.02 -18.64 35.63
C PHE A 76 34.27 -19.27 34.27
N VAL A 77 34.21 -20.59 34.19
CA VAL A 77 34.27 -21.33 32.92
C VAL A 77 33.39 -22.59 32.98
N ILE A 78 32.72 -22.86 31.84
CA ILE A 78 31.84 -24.02 31.65
C ILE A 78 32.52 -25.00 30.70
N VAL A 79 32.81 -26.22 31.18
CA VAL A 79 33.53 -27.25 30.43
C VAL A 79 32.60 -28.42 30.17
N SER A 80 32.50 -28.88 28.92
CA SER A 80 31.76 -30.09 28.56
C SER A 80 32.21 -31.34 29.31
N ALA A 81 31.27 -32.20 29.69
CA ALA A 81 31.54 -33.48 30.35
C ALA A 81 31.60 -34.69 29.38
N ASP A 82 31.47 -34.41 28.07
CA ASP A 82 31.69 -35.41 27.03
C ASP A 82 32.38 -34.74 25.83
N ASP A 83 33.24 -35.50 25.12
CA ASP A 83 33.98 -34.93 24.01
C ASP A 83 33.22 -34.86 22.68
N CYS A 84 31.97 -35.27 22.64
CA CYS A 84 31.06 -35.07 21.47
C CYS A 84 30.69 -33.61 21.21
N GLU A 85 30.85 -32.71 22.19
CA GLU A 85 30.53 -31.27 22.07
C GLU A 85 31.80 -30.44 22.33
N THR A 86 31.77 -29.16 21.95
CA THR A 86 32.88 -28.21 22.15
C THR A 86 33.39 -28.24 23.61
N PRO A 87 34.70 -28.17 23.85
CA PRO A 87 35.24 -28.28 25.20
C PRO A 87 34.85 -27.13 26.13
N ILE A 88 34.71 -25.92 25.60
CA ILE A 88 34.33 -24.72 26.35
C ILE A 88 32.96 -24.26 25.84
N ILE A 89 31.95 -24.35 26.70
CA ILE A 89 30.59 -23.90 26.43
C ILE A 89 30.48 -22.38 26.66
N GLY A 90 31.17 -21.87 27.68
CA GLY A 90 31.22 -20.45 27.95
C GLY A 90 32.19 -20.11 29.06
N TYR A 91 32.55 -18.82 29.15
CA TYR A 91 33.41 -18.30 30.22
C TYR A 91 33.19 -16.80 30.41
N SER A 92 33.60 -16.29 31.54
CA SER A 92 33.76 -14.86 31.81
C SER A 92 35.04 -14.62 32.57
N HIS A 93 35.72 -13.50 32.34
CA HIS A 93 36.83 -13.02 33.17
C HIS A 93 36.33 -12.08 34.27
N GLU A 94 35.03 -11.88 34.40
CA GLU A 94 34.41 -10.99 35.38
C GLU A 94 33.35 -11.73 36.21
N GLY A 95 33.26 -11.40 37.48
CA GLY A 95 32.28 -11.97 38.38
C GLY A 95 32.48 -13.44 38.71
N ARG A 96 31.47 -14.10 39.24
CA ARG A 96 31.47 -15.52 39.60
C ARG A 96 30.15 -16.15 39.21
N PHE A 97 30.13 -17.36 38.78
CA PHE A 97 28.90 -18.12 38.54
C PHE A 97 28.26 -18.50 39.88
N ASP A 98 27.02 -18.04 40.09
CA ASP A 98 26.18 -18.44 41.21
C ASP A 98 25.05 -19.36 40.73
N PRO A 99 25.10 -20.67 41.02
CA PRO A 99 24.11 -21.64 40.54
C PRO A 99 22.69 -21.39 41.07
N ASN A 100 22.52 -20.57 42.10
CA ASN A 100 21.21 -20.23 42.66
C ASN A 100 20.61 -18.96 42.01
N ASN A 101 21.40 -18.28 41.19
CA ASN A 101 21.03 -16.99 40.63
C ASN A 101 21.52 -16.82 39.18
N VAL A 102 21.25 -17.84 38.35
CA VAL A 102 21.58 -17.82 36.93
C VAL A 102 20.52 -17.06 36.16
N PRO A 103 20.86 -16.12 35.28
CA PRO A 103 19.90 -15.45 34.38
C PRO A 103 19.04 -16.45 33.64
N ILE A 104 17.72 -16.21 33.56
CA ILE A 104 16.78 -17.15 32.89
C ILE A 104 17.12 -17.37 31.42
N GLN A 105 17.62 -16.34 30.74
CA GLN A 105 18.10 -16.41 29.36
C GLN A 105 19.31 -17.36 29.27
N MET A 106 20.26 -17.21 30.19
CA MET A 106 21.43 -18.10 30.29
C MET A 106 21.00 -19.52 30.65
N GLN A 107 20.00 -19.69 31.55
CA GLN A 107 19.47 -21.02 31.88
C GLN A 107 18.88 -21.69 30.64
N ALA A 108 18.05 -20.97 29.85
CA ALA A 108 17.49 -21.48 28.61
C ALA A 108 18.58 -21.86 27.60
N TYR A 109 19.60 -21.02 27.48
CA TYR A 109 20.76 -21.27 26.61
C TYR A 109 21.57 -22.54 27.05
N LEU A 110 21.89 -22.65 28.31
CA LEU A 110 22.60 -23.81 28.85
C LEU A 110 21.76 -25.08 28.78
N GLN A 111 20.44 -25.01 28.90
CA GLN A 111 19.54 -26.16 28.74
C GLN A 111 19.60 -26.75 27.34
N ASP A 112 19.81 -25.94 26.31
CA ASP A 112 20.04 -26.40 24.94
C ASP A 112 21.31 -27.29 24.90
N PHE A 113 22.39 -26.91 25.57
CA PHE A 113 23.59 -27.74 25.65
C PHE A 113 23.32 -29.03 26.41
N VAL A 114 22.56 -29.03 27.52
CA VAL A 114 22.16 -30.26 28.21
C VAL A 114 21.43 -31.20 27.24
N THR A 115 20.51 -30.66 26.46
CA THR A 115 19.72 -31.45 25.51
C THR A 115 20.58 -32.04 24.39
N ARG A 116 21.49 -31.25 23.84
CA ARG A 116 22.49 -31.72 22.83
C ARG A 116 23.39 -32.80 23.38
N MET A 117 23.96 -32.56 24.55
CA MET A 117 24.82 -33.52 25.26
C MET A 117 24.10 -34.83 25.53
N GLN A 118 22.86 -34.77 26.05
CA GLN A 118 22.03 -35.95 26.25
C GLN A 118 21.88 -36.75 24.97
N TYR A 119 21.50 -36.08 23.86
CA TYR A 119 21.35 -36.71 22.55
C TYR A 119 22.68 -37.34 22.07
N GLY A 120 23.80 -36.58 22.16
CA GLY A 120 25.12 -37.02 21.76
C GLY A 120 25.57 -38.28 22.52
N ILE A 121 25.42 -38.26 23.84
CA ILE A 121 25.78 -39.39 24.75
C ILE A 121 24.85 -40.60 24.45
N GLU A 122 23.56 -40.42 24.35
CA GLU A 122 22.62 -41.53 24.15
C GLU A 122 22.74 -42.20 22.77
N ASN A 123 23.15 -41.45 21.76
CA ASN A 123 23.30 -41.95 20.38
C ASN A 123 24.76 -42.22 20.01
N HIS A 124 25.70 -42.12 21.00
CA HIS A 124 27.12 -42.36 20.77
C HIS A 124 27.70 -41.56 19.60
N ILE A 125 27.35 -40.27 19.54
CA ILE A 125 27.80 -39.36 18.47
C ILE A 125 29.30 -39.07 18.72
N GLU A 126 30.11 -39.31 17.69
CA GLU A 126 31.53 -38.97 17.74
C GLU A 126 31.76 -37.48 17.53
N ALA A 127 32.79 -36.91 18.16
CA ALA A 127 33.25 -35.55 17.90
C ALA A 127 33.54 -35.36 16.41
N ASP A 128 33.07 -34.30 15.82
CA ASP A 128 33.52 -33.90 14.48
C ASP A 128 35.03 -33.52 14.49
N GLU A 129 35.60 -33.33 13.33
CA GLU A 129 37.03 -33.03 13.19
C GLU A 129 37.42 -31.73 13.93
N LEU A 130 36.54 -30.72 13.91
CA LEU A 130 36.74 -29.44 14.56
C LEU A 130 36.71 -29.59 16.09
N THR A 131 35.68 -30.23 16.61
CA THR A 131 35.50 -30.49 18.05
C THR A 131 36.65 -31.35 18.61
N ALA A 132 37.02 -32.41 17.92
CA ALA A 132 38.16 -33.24 18.31
C ALA A 132 39.48 -32.45 18.32
N ARG A 133 39.67 -31.54 17.36
CA ARG A 133 40.83 -30.64 17.32
C ARG A 133 40.81 -29.64 18.48
N GLN A 134 39.66 -29.04 18.79
CA GLN A 134 39.49 -28.11 19.92
C GLN A 134 39.84 -28.80 21.24
N TRP A 135 39.33 -30.01 21.50
CA TRP A 135 39.69 -30.80 22.68
C TRP A 135 41.17 -31.06 22.79
N LYS A 136 41.82 -31.44 21.69
CA LYS A 136 43.28 -31.66 21.67
C LYS A 136 44.02 -30.37 22.00
N MET A 137 43.58 -29.25 21.47
CA MET A 137 44.28 -27.98 21.64
C MET A 137 44.08 -27.43 23.06
N VAL A 138 42.85 -27.43 23.58
CA VAL A 138 42.57 -26.90 24.91
C VAL A 138 43.31 -27.74 26.00
N LYS A 139 43.37 -29.06 25.85
CA LYS A 139 44.14 -29.95 26.75
C LYS A 139 45.67 -29.68 26.69
N THR A 140 46.17 -29.21 25.52
CA THR A 140 47.62 -29.01 25.33
C THR A 140 48.06 -27.58 25.62
N ILE A 141 47.42 -26.60 25.04
CA ILE A 141 47.84 -25.18 25.03
C ILE A 141 46.85 -24.23 25.66
N GLY A 142 45.69 -24.72 26.15
CA GLY A 142 44.63 -23.88 26.76
C GLY A 142 43.91 -22.97 25.78
N ARG A 143 43.84 -23.32 24.49
CA ARG A 143 43.14 -22.53 23.44
C ARG A 143 42.32 -23.45 22.56
N LEU A 144 41.27 -22.90 21.92
CA LEU A 144 40.40 -23.64 21.00
C LEU A 144 40.92 -23.62 19.54
N ASN A 145 41.80 -22.68 19.20
CA ASN A 145 42.41 -22.58 17.87
C ASN A 145 43.88 -22.15 17.95
N ASN A 146 44.60 -22.22 16.83
CA ASN A 146 46.05 -21.90 16.75
C ASN A 146 46.31 -20.64 15.85
N ARG A 147 45.32 -19.80 15.64
CA ARG A 147 45.50 -18.56 14.87
C ARG A 147 46.48 -17.64 15.57
N ARG A 148 47.44 -17.06 14.80
CA ARG A 148 48.49 -16.21 15.38
C ARG A 148 47.99 -14.87 15.88
N ASN A 149 47.05 -14.26 15.16
CA ASN A 149 46.37 -13.02 15.53
C ASN A 149 44.89 -13.22 15.19
N PRO A 150 44.14 -13.93 16.05
CA PRO A 150 42.71 -14.08 15.80
C PRO A 150 42.04 -12.72 15.95
N LYS A 151 41.09 -12.43 15.05
CA LYS A 151 40.26 -11.24 15.17
C LYS A 151 39.34 -11.40 16.39
N SER A 152 39.12 -10.32 17.09
CA SER A 152 38.16 -10.24 18.20
C SER A 152 37.49 -8.88 18.16
N VAL A 153 36.31 -8.77 18.74
CA VAL A 153 35.61 -7.52 19.04
C VAL A 153 35.28 -7.58 20.53
N GLU A 154 35.86 -6.65 21.29
CA GLU A 154 35.55 -6.51 22.73
C GLU A 154 34.07 -6.19 22.91
N PRO A 155 33.46 -6.49 24.07
CA PRO A 155 32.06 -6.17 24.33
C PRO A 155 31.77 -4.71 24.05
N LEU A 156 30.75 -4.47 23.21
CA LEU A 156 30.34 -3.13 22.79
C LEU A 156 29.51 -2.44 23.88
N LEU A 157 28.73 -3.21 24.62
CA LEU A 157 27.85 -2.73 25.68
C LEU A 157 28.58 -2.65 27.01
N THR A 158 28.33 -1.55 27.73
CA THR A 158 28.80 -1.40 29.14
C THR A 158 27.66 -1.61 30.14
N GLU A 159 26.42 -1.58 29.66
CA GLU A 159 25.20 -1.61 30.46
C GLU A 159 25.01 -2.99 31.13
N MET A 160 24.70 -2.91 32.42
CA MET A 160 24.33 -4.04 33.27
C MET A 160 22.86 -3.96 33.67
N TRP A 161 22.01 -3.62 32.69
CA TRP A 161 20.57 -3.42 32.94
C TRP A 161 19.86 -4.76 33.19
N GLU A 162 18.77 -4.68 33.97
CA GLU A 162 17.95 -5.83 34.33
C GLU A 162 16.45 -5.50 34.25
N GLN A 163 15.60 -6.43 34.67
CA GLN A 163 14.14 -6.32 34.45
C GLN A 163 13.35 -5.87 35.67
N GLY A 164 14.00 -5.83 36.83
CA GLY A 164 13.35 -5.66 38.11
C GLY A 164 13.24 -4.21 38.60
N CYS A 165 13.37 -4.06 39.93
CA CYS A 165 13.23 -2.77 40.62
C CYS A 165 14.09 -1.67 39.97
N PHE A 166 13.54 -0.44 39.96
CA PHE A 166 13.98 0.77 39.26
C PHE A 166 13.73 0.71 37.75
N TYR A 167 14.15 -0.32 37.04
CA TYR A 167 13.96 -0.49 35.59
C TYR A 167 12.49 -0.63 35.21
N ASN A 168 11.66 -1.24 36.06
CA ASN A 168 10.24 -1.49 35.84
C ASN A 168 9.31 -0.38 36.40
N ASN A 169 9.84 0.76 36.77
CA ASN A 169 9.09 1.81 37.48
C ASN A 169 7.85 2.31 36.75
N LEU A 170 7.84 2.29 35.45
CA LEU A 170 6.72 2.69 34.57
C LEU A 170 5.88 1.51 34.06
N CYS A 171 6.31 0.29 34.34
CA CYS A 171 5.52 -0.89 33.98
C CYS A 171 4.24 -0.98 34.81
N PRO A 172 3.19 -1.69 34.36
CA PRO A 172 1.95 -1.84 35.08
C PRO A 172 2.14 -2.31 36.51
N THR A 173 1.41 -1.70 37.44
CA THR A 173 1.39 -2.15 38.85
C THR A 173 0.79 -3.53 38.98
N MET A 174 1.43 -4.40 39.73
CA MET A 174 1.01 -5.79 39.97
C MET A 174 1.32 -6.21 41.40
N ASP A 175 0.36 -6.86 42.04
CA ASP A 175 0.56 -7.43 43.36
C ASP A 175 1.55 -8.61 43.27
N HIS A 176 2.35 -8.77 44.33
CA HIS A 176 3.32 -9.86 44.47
C HIS A 176 4.48 -9.90 43.47
N THR A 177 4.74 -8.80 42.79
CA THR A 177 5.88 -8.64 41.87
C THR A 177 6.99 -7.77 42.50
N PRO A 178 8.24 -7.82 42.01
CA PRO A 178 9.29 -6.96 42.50
C PRO A 178 8.94 -5.48 42.44
N CYS A 179 9.08 -4.78 43.54
CA CYS A 179 8.72 -3.34 43.70
C CYS A 179 7.28 -2.99 43.32
N GLY A 180 6.34 -3.95 43.24
CA GLY A 180 4.92 -3.70 42.96
C GLY A 180 4.62 -3.42 41.48
N HIS A 181 5.53 -3.67 40.56
CA HIS A 181 5.39 -3.52 39.13
C HIS A 181 5.72 -4.82 38.39
N ALA A 182 5.11 -5.04 37.22
CA ALA A 182 5.53 -6.13 36.35
C ALA A 182 6.99 -5.96 35.91
N GLU A 183 7.69 -7.05 35.65
CA GLU A 183 9.04 -6.98 35.08
C GLU A 183 9.00 -6.33 33.69
N VAL A 184 10.09 -5.65 33.32
CA VAL A 184 10.24 -4.97 32.01
C VAL A 184 10.04 -5.91 30.84
N GLY A 185 10.56 -7.15 30.94
CA GLY A 185 10.60 -8.13 29.86
C GLY A 185 11.90 -8.08 29.05
N CYS A 186 12.46 -9.26 28.79
CA CYS A 186 13.79 -9.41 28.18
C CYS A 186 13.91 -8.76 26.81
N THR A 187 12.85 -8.79 26.00
CA THR A 187 12.80 -8.13 24.68
C THR A 187 13.01 -6.63 24.81
N ALA A 188 12.33 -5.97 25.75
CA ALA A 188 12.45 -4.52 25.94
C ALA A 188 13.83 -4.15 26.52
N VAL A 189 14.40 -4.97 27.43
CA VAL A 189 15.75 -4.73 27.95
C VAL A 189 16.79 -4.84 26.84
N ALA A 190 16.74 -5.89 26.00
CA ALA A 190 17.68 -6.05 24.89
C ALA A 190 17.57 -4.91 23.85
N MET A 191 16.34 -4.47 23.56
CA MET A 191 16.13 -3.26 22.72
C MET A 191 16.76 -2.04 23.37
N GLY A 192 16.43 -1.77 24.62
CA GLY A 192 16.89 -0.59 25.35
C GLY A 192 18.41 -0.52 25.47
N GLN A 193 19.09 -1.64 25.74
CA GLN A 193 20.54 -1.70 25.78
C GLN A 193 21.19 -1.37 24.43
N ILE A 194 20.68 -1.90 23.33
CA ILE A 194 21.15 -1.56 21.97
C ILE A 194 20.91 -0.09 21.67
N MET A 195 19.74 0.45 22.04
CA MET A 195 19.41 1.85 21.84
C MET A 195 20.30 2.77 22.69
N HIS A 196 20.62 2.38 23.91
CA HIS A 196 21.54 3.11 24.78
C HIS A 196 22.98 3.12 24.22
N TYR A 197 23.47 2.00 23.71
CA TYR A 197 24.77 1.94 23.03
C TYR A 197 24.87 2.99 21.90
N TRP A 198 23.81 3.12 21.07
CA TRP A 198 23.76 4.11 20.00
C TRP A 198 23.41 5.53 20.48
N ARG A 199 22.87 5.69 21.71
CA ARG A 199 22.29 6.94 22.22
C ARG A 199 21.32 7.56 21.21
N TYR A 200 20.43 6.73 20.67
CA TYR A 200 19.54 7.07 19.55
C TYR A 200 18.18 6.37 19.68
N PRO A 201 17.08 7.05 19.26
CA PRO A 201 16.99 8.43 18.73
C PRO A 201 16.96 9.47 19.85
N GLU A 202 17.12 10.76 19.51
CA GLU A 202 16.84 11.85 20.46
C GLU A 202 15.35 11.91 20.81
N THR A 203 14.49 11.83 19.76
CA THR A 203 13.03 11.62 19.86
C THR A 203 12.62 10.53 18.89
N GLY A 204 11.62 9.73 19.25
CA GLY A 204 11.05 8.73 18.35
C GLY A 204 10.06 9.34 17.35
N TRP A 205 9.20 8.48 16.77
CA TRP A 205 8.17 8.87 15.82
C TRP A 205 6.79 8.33 16.20
N GLY A 206 5.77 9.18 16.11
CA GLY A 206 4.38 8.81 16.35
C GLY A 206 4.07 8.35 17.76
N SER A 207 3.03 7.58 17.92
CA SER A 207 2.59 7.01 19.18
C SER A 207 2.02 5.61 18.97
N HIS A 208 1.97 4.82 20.05
CA HIS A 208 1.33 3.52 20.02
C HIS A 208 0.56 3.25 21.30
N SER A 209 -0.53 2.49 21.17
CA SER A 209 -1.30 2.05 22.32
C SER A 209 -1.92 0.67 22.09
N TYR A 210 -2.01 -0.13 23.14
CA TYR A 210 -2.63 -1.46 23.11
C TYR A 210 -3.25 -1.81 24.46
N ASN A 211 -4.07 -2.85 24.49
CA ASN A 211 -4.70 -3.32 25.72
C ASN A 211 -3.97 -4.57 26.25
N ASN A 212 -3.40 -4.47 27.46
CA ASN A 212 -2.81 -5.60 28.17
C ASN A 212 -3.79 -6.06 29.25
N SER A 213 -4.56 -7.13 28.97
CA SER A 213 -5.47 -7.77 29.93
C SER A 213 -6.45 -6.80 30.62
N GLY A 214 -6.97 -5.81 29.89
CA GLY A 214 -7.92 -4.80 30.40
C GLY A 214 -7.28 -3.47 30.82
N VAL A 215 -5.95 -3.37 30.83
CA VAL A 215 -5.21 -2.13 31.08
C VAL A 215 -4.75 -1.53 29.76
N GLN A 216 -5.16 -0.30 29.46
CA GLN A 216 -4.68 0.42 28.28
C GLN A 216 -3.28 0.97 28.55
N LEU A 217 -2.32 0.56 27.76
CA LEU A 217 -0.93 1.04 27.79
C LEU A 217 -0.65 1.85 26.53
N SER A 218 0.13 2.92 26.68
CA SER A 218 0.47 3.81 25.57
C SER A 218 1.83 4.47 25.75
N ALA A 219 2.47 4.78 24.62
CA ALA A 219 3.69 5.58 24.54
C ALA A 219 3.56 6.61 23.41
N ASP A 220 4.01 7.82 23.66
CA ASP A 220 4.09 8.89 22.68
C ASP A 220 5.56 9.13 22.33
N PHE A 221 6.06 8.35 21.39
CA PHE A 221 7.47 8.34 21.01
C PHE A 221 7.90 9.69 20.40
N GLY A 222 7.03 10.29 19.57
CA GLY A 222 7.32 11.51 18.83
C GLY A 222 7.43 12.77 19.71
N ASN A 223 6.82 12.76 20.91
CA ASN A 223 6.88 13.86 21.87
C ASN A 223 7.77 13.54 23.09
N THR A 224 8.46 12.39 23.10
CA THR A 224 9.36 12.01 24.19
C THR A 224 10.82 12.23 23.77
N VAL A 225 11.52 13.04 24.53
CA VAL A 225 12.98 13.18 24.42
C VAL A 225 13.64 12.15 25.34
N TYR A 226 14.46 11.26 24.77
CA TYR A 226 15.20 10.26 25.56
C TYR A 226 16.46 10.89 26.14
N ASP A 227 16.53 10.95 27.45
CA ASP A 227 17.63 11.60 28.20
C ASP A 227 18.82 10.68 28.37
N TRP A 228 19.57 10.48 27.28
CA TRP A 228 20.72 9.59 27.23
C TRP A 228 21.83 9.93 28.23
N ASP A 229 21.94 11.19 28.62
CA ASP A 229 22.98 11.64 29.58
C ASP A 229 22.71 11.20 31.02
N HIS A 230 21.45 10.89 31.33
CA HIS A 230 21.03 10.40 32.64
C HIS A 230 20.73 8.90 32.66
N MET A 231 21.15 8.14 31.64
CA MET A 231 21.03 6.69 31.65
C MET A 231 22.38 6.05 32.03
N PRO A 232 22.58 5.65 33.31
CA PRO A 232 23.81 5.04 33.75
C PRO A 232 23.90 3.56 33.31
N ASP A 233 25.11 2.97 33.36
CA ASP A 233 25.33 1.56 33.05
C ASP A 233 24.55 0.60 33.98
N SER A 234 24.18 1.04 35.18
CA SER A 234 23.30 0.28 36.07
C SER A 234 22.53 1.20 37.03
N LEU A 235 21.30 0.80 37.38
CA LEU A 235 20.51 1.44 38.44
C LEU A 235 20.70 0.70 39.77
N THR A 236 20.80 1.47 40.87
CA THR A 236 20.99 0.98 42.21
C THR A 236 20.14 1.80 43.21
N ASP A 237 20.12 1.40 44.48
CA ASP A 237 19.49 2.16 45.57
C ASP A 237 20.01 3.62 45.70
N ASN A 238 21.14 3.95 45.08
CA ASN A 238 21.73 5.30 45.09
C ASN A 238 21.48 6.09 43.82
N SER A 239 20.80 5.52 42.84
CA SER A 239 20.44 6.22 41.60
C SER A 239 19.41 7.31 41.88
N SER A 240 19.57 8.44 41.22
CA SER A 240 18.62 9.56 41.32
C SER A 240 17.30 9.24 40.61
N ASP A 241 16.23 9.92 41.01
CA ASP A 241 14.92 9.79 40.35
C ASP A 241 14.99 10.09 38.85
N ILE A 242 15.86 11.01 38.43
CA ILE A 242 16.08 11.38 37.03
C ILE A 242 16.68 10.20 36.25
N GLU A 243 17.70 9.53 36.81
CA GLU A 243 18.32 8.36 36.19
C GLU A 243 17.33 7.20 36.07
N VAL A 244 16.57 6.95 37.14
CA VAL A 244 15.54 5.92 37.16
C VAL A 244 14.46 6.21 36.12
N GLU A 245 13.95 7.45 36.06
CA GLU A 245 12.92 7.85 35.10
C GLU A 245 13.41 7.76 33.64
N ALA A 246 14.67 8.18 33.38
CA ALA A 246 15.25 8.11 32.04
C ALA A 246 15.29 6.67 31.52
N VAL A 247 15.86 5.74 32.30
CA VAL A 247 15.96 4.33 31.89
C VAL A 247 14.60 3.66 31.84
N ALA A 248 13.74 3.87 32.86
CA ALA A 248 12.41 3.26 32.92
C ALA A 248 11.52 3.74 31.76
N THR A 249 11.63 5.02 31.36
CA THR A 249 10.89 5.55 30.18
C THR A 249 11.29 4.84 28.92
N LEU A 250 12.58 4.69 28.63
CA LEU A 250 13.07 3.99 27.47
C LEU A 250 12.57 2.54 27.44
N LEU A 251 12.76 1.82 28.55
CA LEU A 251 12.39 0.41 28.63
C LEU A 251 10.87 0.18 28.52
N PHE A 252 10.07 1.03 29.18
CA PHE A 252 8.62 0.97 29.03
C PHE A 252 8.17 1.26 27.60
N HIS A 253 8.77 2.24 26.94
CA HIS A 253 8.49 2.56 25.54
C HIS A 253 8.88 1.40 24.61
N CYS A 254 10.04 0.78 24.81
CA CYS A 254 10.39 -0.46 24.13
C CYS A 254 9.32 -1.54 24.33
N GLY A 255 8.85 -1.73 25.57
CA GLY A 255 7.78 -2.68 25.88
C GLY A 255 6.47 -2.37 25.17
N VAL A 256 6.05 -1.10 25.18
CA VAL A 256 4.82 -0.66 24.47
C VAL A 256 4.96 -0.87 22.97
N SER A 257 6.10 -0.56 22.38
CA SER A 257 6.33 -0.68 20.92
C SER A 257 6.17 -2.11 20.39
N VAL A 258 6.37 -3.12 21.23
CA VAL A 258 6.25 -4.55 20.89
C VAL A 258 5.02 -5.24 21.48
N ASN A 259 4.05 -4.49 21.99
CA ASN A 259 2.85 -5.03 22.67
C ASN A 259 3.20 -6.01 23.79
N MET A 260 4.13 -5.63 24.69
CA MET A 260 4.58 -6.46 25.80
C MET A 260 3.42 -7.00 26.63
N LYS A 261 3.38 -8.31 26.81
CA LYS A 261 2.45 -8.94 27.75
C LYS A 261 3.05 -8.88 29.14
N TYR A 262 2.58 -7.97 29.95
CA TYR A 262 2.97 -7.81 31.32
C TYR A 262 2.16 -8.76 32.20
N GLU A 263 2.83 -9.70 32.88
CA GLU A 263 2.22 -10.71 33.74
C GLU A 263 2.98 -10.83 35.07
N THR A 264 2.36 -11.44 36.07
CA THR A 264 2.95 -11.60 37.43
C THR A 264 4.17 -12.54 37.46
N ASN A 265 4.27 -13.45 36.51
CA ASN A 265 5.32 -14.47 36.43
C ASN A 265 6.39 -14.16 35.38
N GLY A 266 6.52 -12.90 34.98
CA GLY A 266 7.44 -12.42 33.96
C GLY A 266 6.73 -11.84 32.75
N SER A 267 7.38 -10.91 32.07
CA SER A 267 6.82 -10.20 30.91
C SER A 267 7.47 -10.68 29.62
N GLY A 268 6.71 -10.78 28.55
CA GLY A 268 7.20 -11.30 27.27
C GLY A 268 6.52 -10.66 26.04
N ALA A 269 7.29 -10.59 24.95
CA ALA A 269 6.79 -10.13 23.65
C ALA A 269 7.31 -11.04 22.52
N ASP A 270 6.66 -10.99 21.37
CA ASP A 270 7.18 -11.64 20.16
C ASP A 270 8.37 -10.83 19.63
N SER A 271 9.56 -11.41 19.66
CA SER A 271 10.77 -10.75 19.15
C SER A 271 10.74 -10.52 17.63
N GLY A 272 9.86 -11.21 16.89
CA GLY A 272 9.69 -11.02 15.46
C GLY A 272 9.13 -9.64 15.07
N VAL A 273 8.51 -8.91 16.01
CA VAL A 273 8.00 -7.55 15.77
C VAL A 273 9.01 -6.44 16.11
N VAL A 274 10.15 -6.79 16.70
CA VAL A 274 11.20 -5.82 17.09
C VAL A 274 11.74 -5.02 15.88
N PRO A 275 12.01 -5.64 14.70
CA PRO A 275 12.40 -4.91 13.53
C PRO A 275 11.43 -3.78 13.18
N ASP A 276 10.15 -4.11 13.08
CA ASP A 276 9.11 -3.12 12.76
C ASP A 276 9.01 -2.02 13.83
N ALA A 277 9.14 -2.37 15.10
CA ALA A 277 9.12 -1.43 16.22
C ALA A 277 10.31 -0.44 16.18
N LEU A 278 11.53 -0.93 15.95
CA LEU A 278 12.73 -0.10 15.86
C LEU A 278 12.67 0.84 14.66
N ILE A 279 12.21 0.36 13.51
CA ILE A 279 12.07 1.16 12.30
C ILE A 279 10.96 2.20 12.47
N ARG A 280 9.77 1.78 12.91
CA ARG A 280 8.55 2.59 12.94
C ARG A 280 8.57 3.67 14.01
N TYR A 281 9.03 3.33 15.20
CA TYR A 281 8.91 4.22 16.36
C TYR A 281 10.22 4.86 16.77
N PHE A 282 11.36 4.27 16.39
CA PHE A 282 12.67 4.73 16.84
C PHE A 282 13.62 5.13 15.72
N ASN A 283 13.12 5.21 14.48
CA ASN A 283 13.85 5.70 13.29
C ASN A 283 15.16 4.96 12.99
N TYR A 284 15.24 3.66 13.30
CA TYR A 284 16.38 2.83 12.93
C TYR A 284 16.35 2.48 11.43
N SER A 285 17.50 2.05 10.92
CA SER A 285 17.66 1.67 9.51
C SER A 285 16.68 0.59 9.09
N ARG A 286 16.04 0.73 7.92
CA ARG A 286 15.17 -0.30 7.32
C ARG A 286 15.93 -1.53 6.83
N ARG A 287 17.25 -1.56 6.90
CA ARG A 287 18.08 -2.73 6.58
C ARG A 287 18.11 -3.75 7.70
N LEU A 288 17.76 -3.35 8.93
CA LEU A 288 17.68 -4.30 10.03
C LEU A 288 16.63 -5.38 9.74
N HIS A 289 16.95 -6.60 10.01
CA HIS A 289 16.12 -7.75 9.65
C HIS A 289 16.24 -8.90 10.65
N PHE A 290 15.17 -9.69 10.73
CA PHE A 290 15.09 -10.85 11.61
C PHE A 290 15.48 -12.12 10.86
N GLU A 291 16.44 -12.89 11.41
CA GLU A 291 16.91 -14.13 10.83
C GLU A 291 16.79 -15.29 11.81
N LYS A 292 16.46 -16.47 11.27
CA LYS A 292 16.42 -17.73 12.04
C LYS A 292 17.68 -18.52 11.80
N ARG A 293 18.32 -18.99 12.87
CA ARG A 293 19.53 -19.80 12.74
C ARG A 293 19.31 -21.08 11.93
N SER A 294 18.08 -21.65 11.97
CA SER A 294 17.74 -22.86 11.20
C SER A 294 17.93 -22.75 9.69
N ASP A 295 17.94 -21.53 9.16
CA ASP A 295 17.97 -21.26 7.73
C ASP A 295 19.40 -21.15 7.19
N TYR A 296 20.40 -21.25 8.07
CA TYR A 296 21.82 -21.06 7.78
C TYR A 296 22.69 -22.20 8.33
N SER A 297 23.83 -22.43 7.70
CA SER A 297 24.88 -23.24 8.28
C SER A 297 25.56 -22.53 9.49
N ASP A 298 26.24 -23.26 10.35
CA ASP A 298 26.95 -22.68 11.50
C ASP A 298 28.03 -21.66 11.07
N GLU A 299 28.70 -21.89 9.93
CA GLU A 299 29.68 -20.98 9.36
C GLU A 299 29.04 -19.67 8.82
N GLU A 300 27.94 -19.78 8.08
CA GLU A 300 27.20 -18.62 7.59
C GLU A 300 26.65 -17.79 8.74
N TRP A 301 26.04 -18.47 9.73
CA TRP A 301 25.48 -17.79 10.90
C TRP A 301 26.55 -17.03 11.67
N MET A 302 27.68 -17.69 12.00
CA MET A 302 28.81 -17.06 12.69
C MET A 302 29.37 -15.87 11.85
N THR A 303 29.44 -16.02 10.54
CA THR A 303 29.93 -14.97 9.64
C THR A 303 29.03 -13.74 9.67
N MET A 304 27.70 -13.94 9.66
CA MET A 304 26.72 -12.85 9.73
C MET A 304 26.81 -12.09 11.06
N LEU A 305 26.85 -12.81 12.18
CA LEU A 305 26.99 -12.20 13.51
C LEU A 305 28.27 -11.39 13.61
N LYS A 306 29.40 -11.97 13.21
CA LYS A 306 30.71 -11.29 13.25
C LYS A 306 30.75 -10.08 12.30
N HIS A 307 30.06 -10.16 11.17
CA HIS A 307 29.98 -9.03 10.26
C HIS A 307 29.33 -7.81 10.92
N CYS A 308 28.21 -7.99 11.63
CA CYS A 308 27.59 -6.91 12.39
C CYS A 308 28.51 -6.38 13.49
N LEU A 309 29.14 -7.27 14.26
CA LEU A 309 30.03 -6.88 15.35
C LEU A 309 31.29 -6.16 14.84
N ASP A 310 31.83 -6.59 13.71
CA ASP A 310 32.96 -5.93 13.03
C ASP A 310 32.62 -4.49 12.59
N LEU A 311 31.34 -4.25 12.29
CA LEU A 311 30.78 -2.91 11.97
C LEU A 311 30.37 -2.14 13.24
N GLN A 312 30.70 -2.65 14.43
CA GLN A 312 30.34 -2.09 15.73
C GLN A 312 28.81 -2.00 15.91
N ARG A 313 28.08 -2.99 15.37
CA ARG A 313 26.61 -3.11 15.47
C ARG A 313 26.26 -4.24 16.43
N PRO A 314 25.77 -3.95 17.65
CA PRO A 314 25.28 -4.97 18.57
C PRO A 314 24.10 -5.73 17.93
N VAL A 315 24.04 -7.01 18.20
CA VAL A 315 23.02 -7.90 17.62
C VAL A 315 22.00 -8.27 18.70
N PHE A 316 20.73 -8.03 18.41
CA PHE A 316 19.66 -8.58 19.23
C PHE A 316 19.58 -10.07 18.97
N TYR A 317 19.91 -10.87 19.97
CA TYR A 317 19.95 -12.32 19.87
C TYR A 317 18.91 -12.97 20.76
N GLY A 318 18.40 -14.12 20.36
CA GLY A 318 17.42 -14.82 21.18
C GLY A 318 17.30 -16.30 20.84
N GLY A 319 16.54 -16.96 21.69
CA GLY A 319 16.22 -18.38 21.54
C GLY A 319 14.92 -18.73 22.24
N LYS A 320 14.36 -19.88 21.89
CA LYS A 320 13.14 -20.40 22.49
C LYS A 320 13.47 -21.57 23.44
N GLY A 321 13.32 -21.35 24.73
CA GLY A 321 13.47 -22.39 25.75
C GLY A 321 12.15 -23.08 26.13
N SER A 322 12.19 -24.00 27.06
CA SER A 322 11.00 -24.70 27.59
C SER A 322 10.01 -23.74 28.28
N GLN A 323 10.48 -22.59 28.73
CA GLN A 323 9.70 -21.58 29.44
C GLN A 323 9.32 -20.36 28.56
N GLY A 324 9.49 -20.43 27.26
CA GLY A 324 9.19 -19.35 26.31
C GLY A 324 10.38 -18.89 25.50
N SER A 325 10.20 -17.80 24.75
CA SER A 325 11.29 -17.13 24.02
C SER A 325 12.06 -16.20 24.97
N HIS A 326 13.36 -16.14 24.84
CA HIS A 326 14.24 -15.27 25.60
C HIS A 326 15.08 -14.43 24.66
N ALA A 327 15.23 -13.15 24.98
CA ALA A 327 16.02 -12.19 24.22
C ALA A 327 17.18 -11.64 25.06
N PHE A 328 18.31 -11.38 24.42
CA PHE A 328 19.53 -10.82 25.00
C PHE A 328 20.37 -10.19 23.89
N VAL A 329 21.51 -9.60 24.23
CA VAL A 329 22.37 -8.96 23.25
C VAL A 329 23.65 -9.75 23.01
N CYS A 330 23.98 -9.94 21.73
CA CYS A 330 25.32 -10.38 21.31
C CYS A 330 26.12 -9.15 20.90
N ASP A 331 27.16 -8.81 21.62
CA ASP A 331 27.86 -7.53 21.49
C ASP A 331 29.39 -7.64 21.33
N GLY A 332 29.89 -8.86 21.15
CA GLY A 332 31.31 -9.06 20.91
C GLY A 332 31.66 -10.52 20.58
N TYR A 333 32.93 -10.78 20.30
CA TYR A 333 33.47 -12.14 20.16
C TYR A 333 34.95 -12.18 20.41
N ASP A 334 35.42 -13.30 20.96
CA ASP A 334 36.83 -13.51 21.27
C ASP A 334 37.64 -14.13 20.13
N GLY A 335 38.94 -14.27 20.36
CA GLY A 335 39.86 -14.93 19.42
C GLY A 335 39.66 -16.43 19.24
N ASN A 336 38.77 -17.05 20.00
CA ASN A 336 38.42 -18.47 19.94
C ASN A 336 37.08 -18.71 19.23
N ASP A 337 36.47 -17.66 18.65
CA ASP A 337 35.15 -17.67 18.01
C ASP A 337 34.00 -17.88 19.02
N LEU A 338 34.20 -17.56 20.31
CA LEU A 338 33.11 -17.48 21.28
C LEU A 338 32.48 -16.10 21.27
N LEU A 339 31.16 -16.06 21.27
CA LEU A 339 30.38 -14.82 21.22
C LEU A 339 30.16 -14.26 22.61
N HIS A 340 30.34 -12.96 22.80
CA HIS A 340 30.00 -12.30 24.04
C HIS A 340 28.51 -12.02 24.10
N PHE A 341 27.86 -12.42 25.22
CA PHE A 341 26.44 -12.20 25.48
C PHE A 341 26.23 -11.36 26.74
N ASN A 342 25.44 -10.29 26.56
CA ASN A 342 24.83 -9.55 27.66
C ASN A 342 23.41 -10.06 27.88
N TRP A 343 23.17 -10.73 28.99
CA TRP A 343 21.89 -11.42 29.26
C TRP A 343 20.76 -10.51 29.69
N GLY A 344 21.00 -9.22 29.92
CA GLY A 344 19.98 -8.27 30.44
C GLY A 344 19.53 -8.61 31.87
N TRP A 345 20.47 -9.03 32.73
CA TRP A 345 20.21 -9.45 34.11
C TRP A 345 21.20 -8.86 35.09
N GLY A 346 21.91 -7.83 34.69
CA GLY A 346 22.91 -7.15 35.55
C GLY A 346 24.14 -7.96 35.91
N ARG A 347 24.33 -9.19 35.37
CA ARG A 347 25.44 -10.08 35.71
C ARG A 347 25.56 -11.28 34.77
N ALA A 348 26.63 -12.07 35.00
CA ALA A 348 26.94 -13.32 34.32
C ALA A 348 27.14 -13.17 32.79
N ASN A 349 27.42 -11.95 32.35
CA ASN A 349 27.81 -11.69 30.96
C ASN A 349 29.14 -12.40 30.69
N GLY A 350 29.38 -12.80 29.46
CA GLY A 350 30.60 -13.53 29.10
C GLY A 350 30.57 -14.09 27.69
N TYR A 351 31.56 -14.89 27.37
CA TYR A 351 31.74 -15.49 26.05
C TYR A 351 31.22 -16.93 26.02
N PHE A 352 30.40 -17.23 25.02
CA PHE A 352 29.69 -18.50 24.91
C PHE A 352 29.80 -19.09 23.50
N ALA A 353 29.85 -20.41 23.39
CA ALA A 353 29.87 -21.13 22.15
C ALA A 353 28.49 -21.31 21.58
N LEU A 354 28.35 -21.31 20.24
CA LEU A 354 27.06 -21.59 19.60
C LEU A 354 26.65 -23.08 19.64
N GLY A 355 27.58 -23.99 19.96
CA GLY A 355 27.40 -25.44 19.91
C GLY A 355 27.41 -25.99 18.47
N ASN A 356 28.04 -27.11 18.25
CA ASN A 356 28.25 -27.68 16.92
C ASN A 356 27.52 -29.01 16.69
N LEU A 357 26.79 -29.54 17.67
CA LEU A 357 26.16 -30.84 17.57
C LEU A 357 24.81 -30.74 16.83
N ASN A 358 24.82 -30.96 15.53
CA ASN A 358 23.63 -31.02 14.67
C ASN A 358 23.53 -32.39 13.99
N PRO A 359 23.12 -33.45 14.68
CA PRO A 359 23.04 -34.80 14.11
C PRO A 359 21.90 -34.88 13.08
N ILE A 360 22.03 -35.74 12.07
CA ILE A 360 21.06 -35.97 11.02
C ILE A 360 19.68 -36.28 11.60
N GLY A 361 18.70 -35.46 11.27
CA GLY A 361 17.30 -35.61 11.70
C GLY A 361 16.88 -34.79 12.93
N TYR A 362 17.83 -34.04 13.53
CA TYR A 362 17.56 -33.11 14.62
C TYR A 362 18.15 -31.75 14.30
N ASN A 363 17.35 -30.68 14.50
CA ASN A 363 17.80 -29.31 14.31
C ASN A 363 17.70 -28.56 15.65
N PHE A 364 18.78 -28.54 16.43
CA PHE A 364 18.85 -27.80 17.69
C PHE A 364 18.91 -26.27 17.48
N ASN A 365 19.06 -25.81 16.23
CA ASN A 365 19.15 -24.41 15.89
C ASN A 365 17.78 -23.77 15.61
N GLU A 366 16.68 -24.55 15.55
CA GLU A 366 15.32 -24.04 15.26
C GLU A 366 14.84 -22.97 16.26
N LYS A 367 15.42 -22.96 17.45
CA LYS A 367 14.99 -22.07 18.53
C LYS A 367 15.76 -20.75 18.57
N ASN A 368 16.88 -20.63 17.85
CA ASN A 368 17.73 -19.45 17.89
C ASN A 368 17.38 -18.50 16.73
N PHE A 369 17.49 -17.21 17.01
CA PHE A 369 17.27 -16.13 16.04
C PHE A 369 18.16 -14.93 16.36
N ALA A 370 18.34 -14.05 15.37
CA ALA A 370 19.02 -12.78 15.55
C ALA A 370 18.29 -11.66 14.77
N ILE A 371 18.41 -10.44 15.25
CA ILE A 371 18.08 -9.25 14.47
C ILE A 371 19.40 -8.55 14.18
N LEU A 372 19.70 -8.46 12.90
CA LEU A 372 20.96 -7.98 12.35
C LEU A 372 20.85 -6.56 11.85
N ASP A 373 21.99 -5.90 11.64
CA ASP A 373 22.11 -4.56 11.06
C ASP A 373 21.36 -3.46 11.82
N ILE A 374 21.25 -3.59 13.16
CA ILE A 374 20.65 -2.57 14.01
C ILE A 374 21.60 -1.37 14.10
N ASN A 375 21.24 -0.29 13.41
CA ASN A 375 22.01 0.97 13.43
C ASN A 375 21.12 2.19 13.18
N PRO A 376 21.53 3.41 13.59
CA PRO A 376 20.73 4.63 13.50
C PRO A 376 20.74 5.32 12.13
N GLU A 377 20.97 4.59 11.06
CA GLU A 377 20.92 5.13 9.70
C GLU A 377 19.45 5.17 9.21
N TYR A 378 18.71 6.20 9.61
CA TYR A 378 17.34 6.38 9.14
C TYR A 378 17.29 6.68 7.64
N GLU A 379 16.45 5.95 6.92
CA GLU A 379 16.17 6.16 5.51
C GLU A 379 14.64 6.34 5.36
N PRO A 380 14.16 7.50 4.84
CA PRO A 380 12.74 7.71 4.63
C PRO A 380 12.19 6.78 3.54
N TRP A 381 10.89 6.53 3.58
CA TRP A 381 10.16 5.88 2.49
C TRP A 381 9.85 6.90 1.41
N ILE A 382 10.13 6.56 0.17
CA ILE A 382 9.91 7.44 -0.97
C ILE A 382 8.60 7.09 -1.65
N VAL A 383 7.71 8.08 -1.74
CA VAL A 383 6.49 7.98 -2.54
C VAL A 383 6.67 8.79 -3.81
N GLN A 384 6.64 8.11 -4.96
CA GLN A 384 6.66 8.70 -6.29
C GLN A 384 5.39 8.37 -7.05
N ALA A 385 4.94 9.30 -7.87
CA ALA A 385 3.82 9.09 -8.76
C ALA A 385 4.05 9.88 -10.06
N THR A 386 3.51 9.39 -11.17
CA THR A 386 3.66 9.99 -12.50
C THR A 386 2.31 10.38 -13.07
N ALA A 387 2.26 11.50 -13.79
CA ALA A 387 1.09 11.90 -14.56
C ALA A 387 1.12 11.26 -15.95
N TYR A 388 -0.01 10.77 -16.43
CA TYR A 388 -0.13 10.22 -17.77
C TYR A 388 -1.38 10.75 -18.49
N PRO A 389 -1.25 11.46 -19.65
CA PRO A 389 0.02 11.93 -20.23
C PRO A 389 0.71 12.98 -19.34
N PRO A 390 2.06 13.08 -19.34
CA PRO A 390 2.78 13.96 -18.40
C PRO A 390 2.40 15.44 -18.45
N ILE A 391 1.94 15.90 -19.63
CA ILE A 391 1.56 17.32 -19.86
C ILE A 391 0.11 17.62 -19.49
N ALA A 392 -0.70 16.58 -19.20
CA ALA A 392 -2.13 16.77 -18.91
C ALA A 392 -2.41 17.14 -17.44
N GLY A 393 -1.42 17.05 -16.56
CA GLY A 393 -1.61 17.39 -15.15
C GLY A 393 -0.34 17.28 -14.33
N THR A 394 -0.45 17.64 -13.06
CA THR A 394 0.60 17.52 -12.06
C THR A 394 0.11 16.72 -10.85
N ILE A 395 1.04 16.27 -10.03
CA ILE A 395 0.73 15.52 -8.82
C ILE A 395 1.39 16.23 -7.64
N GLU A 396 0.62 16.46 -6.60
CA GLU A 396 1.08 16.94 -5.30
C GLU A 396 1.08 15.80 -4.29
N GLY A 397 1.92 15.89 -3.26
CA GLY A 397 2.00 14.90 -2.18
C GLY A 397 3.01 13.77 -2.42
N THR A 398 3.86 13.85 -3.46
CA THR A 398 5.04 12.98 -3.61
C THR A 398 6.16 13.44 -2.70
N GLY A 399 7.02 12.53 -2.23
CA GLY A 399 8.15 12.90 -1.38
C GLY A 399 8.58 11.82 -0.40
N GLU A 400 9.17 12.26 0.70
CA GLU A 400 9.68 11.44 1.78
C GLU A 400 8.64 11.31 2.90
N TYR A 401 8.46 10.09 3.42
CA TYR A 401 7.48 9.75 4.44
C TYR A 401 8.07 8.82 5.50
N HIS A 402 7.50 8.83 6.69
CA HIS A 402 7.74 7.81 7.70
C HIS A 402 6.84 6.58 7.46
N ILE A 403 7.28 5.43 7.92
CA ILE A 403 6.44 4.22 7.88
C ILE A 403 5.17 4.43 8.72
N GLY A 404 4.02 4.06 8.16
CA GLY A 404 2.73 4.26 8.78
C GLY A 404 2.19 5.69 8.71
N GLU A 405 2.93 6.64 8.14
CA GLU A 405 2.44 7.98 7.84
C GLU A 405 1.40 7.94 6.72
N GLN A 406 0.41 8.81 6.81
CA GLN A 406 -0.61 8.93 5.77
C GLN A 406 -0.10 9.83 4.64
N CYS A 407 0.11 9.25 3.47
CA CYS A 407 0.33 9.98 2.24
C CYS A 407 -1.01 10.32 1.58
N THR A 408 -1.15 11.54 1.09
CA THR A 408 -2.28 11.94 0.23
C THR A 408 -1.72 12.53 -1.05
N LEU A 409 -1.92 11.83 -2.15
CA LEU A 409 -1.61 12.30 -3.49
C LEU A 409 -2.80 13.07 -4.05
N THR A 410 -2.56 14.24 -4.65
CA THR A 410 -3.59 15.04 -5.31
C THR A 410 -3.22 15.24 -6.78
N ALA A 411 -4.13 14.83 -7.67
CA ALA A 411 -3.99 15.03 -9.10
C ALA A 411 -4.60 16.38 -9.51
N VAL A 412 -3.80 17.22 -10.14
CA VAL A 412 -4.19 18.56 -10.58
C VAL A 412 -4.20 18.60 -12.12
N SER A 413 -5.38 18.72 -12.72
CA SER A 413 -5.55 18.78 -14.18
C SER A 413 -5.13 20.13 -14.74
N THR A 414 -4.66 20.15 -15.98
CA THR A 414 -4.50 21.39 -16.76
C THR A 414 -5.87 21.90 -17.24
N GLU A 415 -5.93 23.11 -17.81
CA GLU A 415 -7.17 23.70 -18.32
C GLU A 415 -7.88 22.84 -19.38
N ASN A 416 -7.11 22.14 -20.21
CA ASN A 416 -7.63 21.34 -21.36
C ASN A 416 -7.72 19.85 -21.05
N SER A 417 -7.52 19.45 -19.82
CA SER A 417 -7.61 18.07 -19.42
C SER A 417 -8.57 17.86 -18.24
N ARG A 418 -8.85 16.62 -17.96
CA ARG A 418 -9.56 16.19 -16.76
C ARG A 418 -8.85 15.00 -16.14
N PHE A 419 -8.85 14.95 -14.82
CA PHE A 419 -8.37 13.75 -14.12
C PHE A 419 -9.34 12.58 -14.39
N CYS A 420 -8.75 11.43 -14.54
CA CYS A 420 -9.48 10.23 -14.82
C CYS A 420 -9.52 9.28 -13.61
N HIS A 421 -8.39 8.78 -13.20
CA HIS A 421 -8.27 7.84 -12.10
C HIS A 421 -6.81 7.67 -11.68
N TRP A 422 -6.60 7.11 -10.50
CA TRP A 422 -5.31 6.61 -10.04
C TRP A 422 -5.14 5.14 -10.39
N LYS A 423 -3.96 4.75 -10.87
CA LYS A 423 -3.52 3.38 -10.99
C LYS A 423 -2.36 3.11 -10.04
N LYS A 424 -2.35 1.90 -9.47
CA LYS A 424 -1.19 1.34 -8.76
C LYS A 424 -0.91 -0.04 -9.34
N ASN A 425 0.33 -0.28 -9.78
CA ASN A 425 0.70 -1.54 -10.46
C ASN A 425 -0.22 -1.85 -11.67
N GLY A 426 -0.60 -0.84 -12.44
CA GLY A 426 -1.49 -0.97 -13.59
C GLY A 426 -2.98 -1.22 -13.28
N LYS A 427 -3.36 -1.35 -11.99
CA LYS A 427 -4.75 -1.51 -11.56
C LYS A 427 -5.32 -0.19 -11.04
N ILE A 428 -6.57 0.11 -11.37
CA ILE A 428 -7.26 1.30 -10.87
C ILE A 428 -7.49 1.13 -9.36
N VAL A 429 -7.12 2.16 -8.59
CA VAL A 429 -7.22 2.19 -7.12
C VAL A 429 -8.12 3.31 -6.60
N SER A 430 -8.33 4.38 -7.37
CA SER A 430 -9.24 5.48 -7.00
C SER A 430 -9.67 6.27 -8.22
N TYR A 431 -10.90 6.77 -8.21
CA TYR A 431 -11.43 7.77 -9.14
C TYR A 431 -11.50 9.18 -8.54
N ASP A 432 -11.25 9.29 -7.24
CA ASP A 432 -11.15 10.59 -6.57
C ASP A 432 -9.81 11.24 -6.93
N SER A 433 -9.79 12.53 -7.22
CA SER A 433 -8.57 13.28 -7.51
C SER A 433 -7.58 13.29 -6.33
N SER A 434 -8.05 13.04 -5.13
CA SER A 434 -7.23 12.82 -3.93
C SER A 434 -7.22 11.33 -3.57
N TYR A 435 -6.03 10.73 -3.50
CA TYR A 435 -5.84 9.33 -3.13
C TYR A 435 -4.96 9.23 -1.89
N SER A 436 -5.54 8.70 -0.80
CA SER A 436 -4.85 8.58 0.49
C SER A 436 -4.59 7.13 0.86
N PHE A 437 -3.40 6.85 1.39
CA PHE A 437 -2.99 5.52 1.88
C PHE A 437 -1.91 5.65 2.97
N LEU A 438 -1.71 4.57 3.73
CA LEU A 438 -0.59 4.49 4.68
C LEU A 438 0.67 4.01 3.96
N VAL A 439 1.78 4.70 4.20
CA VAL A 439 3.07 4.35 3.62
C VAL A 439 3.68 3.19 4.43
N ASN A 440 3.81 2.03 3.80
CA ASN A 440 4.40 0.83 4.41
C ASN A 440 5.59 0.29 3.59
N ASP A 441 5.91 0.93 2.46
CA ASP A 441 7.00 0.55 1.56
C ASP A 441 7.33 1.74 0.64
N ASP A 442 8.45 1.66 -0.09
CA ASP A 442 8.71 2.57 -1.21
C ASP A 442 7.68 2.37 -2.31
N ILE A 443 7.18 3.47 -2.85
CA ILE A 443 6.12 3.46 -3.83
C ILE A 443 6.54 4.31 -5.04
N ASP A 444 6.72 3.67 -6.18
CA ASP A 444 7.13 4.29 -7.44
C ASP A 444 6.22 3.95 -8.65
N ASN A 445 5.14 3.23 -8.40
CA ASN A 445 4.28 2.62 -9.42
C ASN A 445 2.83 3.15 -9.37
N ILE A 446 2.66 4.37 -8.91
CA ILE A 446 1.39 5.10 -8.95
C ILE A 446 1.37 6.03 -10.16
N GLU A 447 0.27 6.01 -10.89
CA GLU A 447 0.04 6.83 -12.06
C GLU A 447 -1.30 7.57 -11.92
N ALA A 448 -1.28 8.89 -12.10
CA ALA A 448 -2.48 9.70 -12.28
C ALA A 448 -2.81 9.77 -13.77
N VAL A 449 -3.92 9.17 -14.17
CA VAL A 449 -4.36 9.16 -15.57
C VAL A 449 -5.27 10.33 -15.84
N PHE A 450 -4.97 11.08 -16.90
CA PHE A 450 -5.75 12.21 -17.37
C PHE A 450 -6.23 11.95 -18.79
N SER A 451 -7.31 12.63 -19.18
CA SER A 451 -7.83 12.67 -20.55
C SER A 451 -7.95 14.10 -21.01
N PHE A 452 -7.64 14.37 -22.26
CA PHE A 452 -7.95 15.66 -22.86
C PHE A 452 -9.45 15.82 -23.09
N LYS A 453 -9.91 17.06 -23.28
CA LYS A 453 -11.31 17.38 -23.51
C LYS A 453 -11.68 17.13 -24.98
N PRO A 454 -12.91 16.69 -25.30
CA PRO A 454 -13.35 16.50 -26.69
C PRO A 454 -13.38 17.80 -27.45
N ILE A 455 -13.14 17.74 -28.76
CA ILE A 455 -13.11 18.90 -29.66
C ILE A 455 -14.51 19.23 -30.16
N LYS A 456 -14.86 20.50 -30.14
CA LYS A 456 -16.10 21.04 -30.69
C LYS A 456 -15.90 21.63 -32.07
N GLU A 457 -14.89 22.47 -32.22
CA GLU A 457 -14.60 23.18 -33.46
C GLU A 457 -13.11 23.50 -33.57
N ILE A 458 -12.64 23.62 -34.80
CA ILE A 458 -11.29 24.12 -35.11
C ILE A 458 -11.40 25.39 -35.94
N VAL A 459 -10.61 26.39 -35.58
CA VAL A 459 -10.52 27.67 -36.28
C VAL A 459 -9.13 27.85 -36.82
N ALA A 460 -9.03 28.15 -38.11
CA ALA A 460 -7.81 28.46 -38.79
C ALA A 460 -7.79 29.94 -39.21
N TYR A 461 -6.71 30.65 -38.98
CA TYR A 461 -6.58 32.05 -39.37
C TYR A 461 -5.13 32.41 -39.72
N TYR A 462 -5.00 33.42 -40.60
CA TYR A 462 -3.71 34.01 -40.92
C TYR A 462 -3.18 34.79 -39.72
N ALA A 463 -1.96 34.49 -39.30
CA ALA A 463 -1.24 35.25 -38.31
C ALA A 463 0.00 35.92 -38.96
N PRO A 464 0.26 37.21 -38.72
CA PRO A 464 1.48 37.86 -39.22
C PRO A 464 2.71 37.31 -38.49
N ASP A 465 3.74 37.00 -39.24
CA ASP A 465 5.04 36.78 -38.62
C ASP A 465 5.58 38.11 -38.11
N THR A 466 5.86 38.19 -36.83
CA THR A 466 6.40 39.41 -36.21
C THR A 466 7.83 39.73 -36.68
N ASN A 467 8.54 38.76 -37.26
CA ASN A 467 9.90 38.91 -37.76
C ASN A 467 9.97 39.11 -39.28
N ASP A 468 8.93 38.66 -40.02
CA ASP A 468 8.82 38.81 -41.46
C ASP A 468 7.33 38.98 -41.89
N VAL A 469 6.95 40.25 -42.05
CA VAL A 469 5.56 40.60 -42.43
C VAL A 469 5.16 40.08 -43.84
N ASN A 470 6.08 39.60 -44.63
CA ASN A 470 5.84 39.03 -45.94
C ASN A 470 5.69 37.50 -45.93
N SER A 471 5.80 36.88 -44.76
CA SER A 471 5.72 35.43 -44.56
C SER A 471 4.67 35.06 -43.53
N PRO A 472 3.34 35.26 -43.85
CA PRO A 472 2.30 34.92 -42.91
C PRO A 472 2.23 33.41 -42.71
N TYR A 473 2.02 33.00 -41.48
CA TYR A 473 1.71 31.60 -41.16
C TYR A 473 0.23 31.39 -40.85
N VAL A 474 -0.23 30.16 -40.86
CA VAL A 474 -1.56 29.82 -40.39
C VAL A 474 -1.47 29.32 -38.95
N SER A 475 -2.24 29.99 -38.11
CA SER A 475 -2.43 29.56 -36.72
C SER A 475 -3.76 28.84 -36.61
N LEU A 476 -3.73 27.72 -35.88
CA LEU A 476 -4.88 26.90 -35.58
C LEU A 476 -5.19 27.05 -34.10
N SER A 477 -6.47 27.15 -33.77
CA SER A 477 -6.97 27.05 -32.41
C SER A 477 -8.26 26.26 -32.40
N TRP A 478 -8.58 25.64 -31.27
CA TRP A 478 -9.84 24.88 -31.17
C TRP A 478 -10.47 25.05 -29.81
N ASN A 479 -11.79 24.87 -29.79
CA ASN A 479 -12.59 24.87 -28.58
C ASN A 479 -13.08 23.46 -28.26
N TYR A 480 -13.41 23.22 -27.02
CA TYR A 480 -13.86 21.93 -26.51
C TYR A 480 -15.37 21.81 -26.47
N ASP A 481 -15.86 20.57 -26.65
CA ASP A 481 -17.28 20.25 -26.54
C ASP A 481 -17.64 19.77 -25.12
N SER A 482 -18.93 19.64 -24.87
CA SER A 482 -19.46 18.94 -23.70
C SER A 482 -19.16 17.45 -23.82
N ILE A 483 -18.80 16.79 -22.67
CA ILE A 483 -18.57 15.35 -22.62
C ILE A 483 -19.82 14.55 -23.02
N PHE A 484 -21.00 15.11 -22.83
CA PHE A 484 -22.28 14.48 -23.15
C PHE A 484 -23.13 15.35 -24.03
N GLN A 485 -23.73 14.72 -25.05
CA GLN A 485 -24.76 15.30 -25.90
C GLN A 485 -26.04 14.47 -25.79
N LEU A 486 -27.20 15.14 -25.81
CA LEU A 486 -28.51 14.54 -25.64
C LEU A 486 -29.38 14.81 -26.84
N ASN A 487 -29.89 13.76 -27.47
CA ASN A 487 -30.76 13.85 -28.62
C ASN A 487 -32.10 13.17 -28.33
N LEU A 488 -33.21 13.88 -28.49
CA LEU A 488 -34.54 13.28 -28.33
C LEU A 488 -34.73 12.17 -29.37
N ALA A 489 -34.86 10.93 -28.90
CA ALA A 489 -35.05 9.77 -29.73
C ALA A 489 -36.52 9.37 -29.88
N LYS A 490 -37.29 9.46 -28.79
CA LYS A 490 -38.67 9.00 -28.75
C LYS A 490 -39.47 9.74 -27.69
N GLN A 491 -40.79 9.87 -27.97
CA GLN A 491 -41.83 10.35 -27.03
C GLN A 491 -43.11 9.56 -27.24
N PHE A 492 -43.78 9.16 -26.15
CA PHE A 492 -45.10 8.51 -26.20
C PHE A 492 -45.86 8.71 -24.88
N GLU A 493 -47.19 8.62 -24.93
CA GLU A 493 -48.05 8.76 -23.75
C GLU A 493 -48.17 7.45 -22.99
N ILE A 494 -48.31 7.55 -21.66
CA ILE A 494 -48.57 6.43 -20.75
C ILE A 494 -49.71 6.79 -19.80
N ASP A 495 -50.20 5.83 -19.04
CA ASP A 495 -51.15 6.09 -17.95
C ASP A 495 -50.45 6.72 -16.71
N GLU A 496 -51.15 6.75 -15.58
CA GLU A 496 -50.71 7.43 -14.34
C GLU A 496 -49.56 6.70 -13.62
N GLU A 497 -48.38 6.54 -14.25
CA GLU A 497 -47.16 5.98 -13.63
C GLU A 497 -46.19 7.06 -13.16
N ASN A 498 -45.40 6.72 -12.13
CA ASN A 498 -44.47 7.64 -11.48
C ASN A 498 -43.03 7.17 -11.51
N TYR A 499 -42.77 5.89 -11.74
CA TYR A 499 -41.42 5.32 -11.77
C TYR A 499 -41.18 4.58 -13.06
N ILE A 500 -39.98 4.65 -13.57
CA ILE A 500 -39.58 4.08 -14.86
C ILE A 500 -38.19 3.41 -14.72
N THR A 501 -38.02 2.26 -15.38
CA THR A 501 -36.73 1.62 -15.62
C THR A 501 -36.75 0.85 -16.93
N THR A 502 -35.63 0.28 -17.32
CA THR A 502 -35.50 -0.56 -18.51
C THR A 502 -34.50 -1.72 -18.22
N ASP A 503 -34.74 -2.88 -18.81
CA ASP A 503 -33.80 -3.99 -18.88
C ASP A 503 -32.93 -3.94 -20.16
N GLY A 504 -33.12 -2.90 -21.00
CA GLY A 504 -32.45 -2.73 -22.29
C GLY A 504 -33.23 -3.27 -23.48
N GLU A 505 -34.29 -4.07 -23.26
CA GLU A 505 -35.19 -4.64 -24.26
C GLU A 505 -36.61 -4.04 -24.16
N TYR A 506 -37.07 -3.80 -22.95
CA TYR A 506 -38.38 -3.28 -22.61
C TYR A 506 -38.32 -2.12 -21.60
N ILE A 507 -39.38 -1.31 -21.58
CA ILE A 507 -39.56 -0.26 -20.58
C ILE A 507 -40.57 -0.76 -19.55
N TYR A 508 -40.23 -0.58 -18.26
CA TYR A 508 -41.12 -0.92 -17.16
C TYR A 508 -41.46 0.30 -16.33
N THR A 509 -42.73 0.41 -15.96
CA THR A 509 -43.24 1.49 -15.13
C THR A 509 -43.98 0.99 -13.91
N ALA A 510 -44.08 1.84 -12.89
CA ALA A 510 -44.80 1.56 -11.65
C ALA A 510 -45.52 2.82 -11.13
N CYS A 511 -46.63 2.59 -10.44
CA CYS A 511 -47.47 3.62 -9.87
C CYS A 511 -47.23 3.78 -8.35
N TYR A 512 -47.14 5.04 -7.86
CA TYR A 512 -46.95 5.34 -6.43
C TYR A 512 -48.29 5.36 -5.66
N SER A 513 -49.33 5.95 -6.19
CA SER A 513 -50.61 6.08 -5.53
C SER A 513 -51.79 5.87 -6.49
N GLY A 514 -52.84 5.19 -6.06
CA GLY A 514 -53.99 4.88 -6.92
C GLY A 514 -54.04 3.47 -7.48
N CYS A 515 -52.92 2.91 -7.87
CA CYS A 515 -52.72 1.54 -8.38
C CYS A 515 -51.61 0.81 -7.64
N PRO A 516 -51.69 0.60 -6.31
CA PRO A 516 -50.65 -0.07 -5.55
C PRO A 516 -50.38 -1.47 -6.11
N ASN A 517 -49.12 -1.85 -6.23
CA ASN A 517 -48.61 -3.16 -6.68
C ASN A 517 -48.72 -3.39 -8.20
N THR A 518 -49.10 -2.43 -9.01
CA THR A 518 -49.23 -2.56 -10.46
C THR A 518 -47.94 -2.11 -11.16
N PHE A 519 -47.49 -2.98 -12.06
CA PHE A 519 -46.39 -2.69 -13.00
C PHE A 519 -46.89 -2.85 -14.42
N LYS A 520 -46.33 -2.07 -15.33
CA LYS A 520 -46.59 -2.18 -16.75
C LYS A 520 -45.31 -2.36 -17.54
N LYS A 521 -45.40 -3.15 -18.61
CA LYS A 521 -44.31 -3.46 -19.54
C LYS A 521 -44.66 -2.89 -20.90
N TYR A 522 -43.77 -2.08 -21.46
CA TYR A 522 -43.90 -1.48 -22.77
C TYR A 522 -42.78 -1.90 -23.71
N THR A 523 -43.03 -1.92 -25.01
CA THR A 523 -41.95 -1.97 -26.00
C THR A 523 -41.13 -0.69 -25.95
N MET A 524 -39.94 -0.68 -26.56
CA MET A 524 -39.11 0.53 -26.71
C MET A 524 -39.84 1.60 -27.55
N ASP A 525 -40.83 1.22 -28.38
CA ASP A 525 -41.67 2.13 -29.14
C ASP A 525 -42.91 2.64 -28.41
N GLY A 526 -43.15 2.24 -27.19
CA GLY A 526 -44.23 2.73 -26.33
C GLY A 526 -45.53 1.95 -26.42
N GLU A 527 -45.53 0.75 -27.05
CA GLU A 527 -46.72 -0.12 -27.06
C GLU A 527 -46.84 -0.86 -25.74
N LEU A 528 -48.00 -0.75 -25.06
CA LEU A 528 -48.25 -1.51 -23.81
C LEU A 528 -48.39 -2.99 -24.14
N MET A 529 -47.48 -3.79 -23.61
CA MET A 529 -47.48 -5.26 -23.77
C MET A 529 -48.25 -5.96 -22.66
N GLU A 530 -48.03 -5.55 -21.42
CA GLU A 530 -48.62 -6.20 -20.27
C GLU A 530 -48.78 -5.27 -19.09
N SER A 531 -49.83 -5.50 -18.30
CA SER A 531 -50.02 -4.91 -16.97
C SER A 531 -50.19 -6.06 -15.96
N PHE A 532 -49.38 -6.05 -14.89
CA PHE A 532 -49.36 -7.13 -13.91
C PHE A 532 -49.23 -6.61 -12.49
N ASN A 533 -49.61 -7.42 -11.51
CA ASN A 533 -49.54 -7.09 -10.09
C ASN A 533 -48.61 -8.07 -9.38
N ILE A 534 -47.82 -7.55 -8.42
CA ILE A 534 -47.01 -8.33 -7.50
C ILE A 534 -47.52 -8.09 -6.08
N GLU A 535 -48.02 -9.14 -5.40
CA GLU A 535 -48.55 -9.05 -4.06
C GLU A 535 -47.48 -8.51 -3.08
N GLY A 536 -47.85 -7.53 -2.27
CA GLY A 536 -46.93 -6.91 -1.30
C GLY A 536 -45.93 -5.89 -1.88
N ALA A 537 -45.86 -5.70 -3.20
CA ALA A 537 -45.02 -4.70 -3.79
C ALA A 537 -45.50 -3.27 -3.41
N LYS A 538 -44.54 -2.42 -3.10
CA LYS A 538 -44.77 -1.00 -2.81
C LYS A 538 -43.60 -0.21 -3.42
N PRO A 539 -43.64 0.04 -4.74
CA PRO A 539 -42.52 0.68 -5.40
C PRO A 539 -42.35 2.13 -4.91
N ASN A 540 -41.13 2.47 -4.57
CA ASN A 540 -40.68 3.81 -4.21
C ASN A 540 -39.34 4.05 -4.90
N GLY A 541 -39.36 4.15 -6.21
CA GLY A 541 -38.21 4.03 -7.08
C GLY A 541 -38.17 2.67 -7.76
N LEU A 542 -37.66 2.59 -8.96
CA LEU A 542 -37.57 1.36 -9.74
C LEU A 542 -36.26 1.34 -10.49
N THR A 543 -35.53 0.22 -10.39
CA THR A 543 -34.30 -0.01 -11.16
C THR A 543 -34.15 -1.49 -11.53
N CYS A 544 -33.29 -1.80 -12.51
CA CYS A 544 -33.02 -3.14 -12.99
C CYS A 544 -31.50 -3.39 -13.02
N ASP A 545 -31.07 -4.60 -12.63
CA ASP A 545 -29.66 -5.02 -12.73
C ASP A 545 -29.37 -5.86 -13.99
N GLY A 546 -30.33 -5.91 -14.92
CA GLY A 546 -30.30 -6.75 -16.12
C GLY A 546 -30.92 -8.14 -15.92
N THR A 547 -31.22 -8.56 -14.67
CA THR A 547 -31.84 -9.84 -14.35
C THR A 547 -33.07 -9.67 -13.47
N TYR A 548 -32.92 -8.83 -12.42
CA TYR A 548 -33.96 -8.61 -11.44
C TYR A 548 -34.31 -7.13 -11.33
N PHE A 549 -35.52 -6.84 -10.88
CA PHE A 549 -35.99 -5.50 -10.62
C PHE A 549 -35.95 -5.21 -9.13
N TYR A 550 -35.60 -3.96 -8.80
CA TYR A 550 -35.45 -3.53 -7.42
C TYR A 550 -36.25 -2.27 -7.16
N CYS A 551 -36.88 -2.21 -6.00
CA CYS A 551 -37.55 -1.02 -5.50
C CYS A 551 -37.04 -0.71 -4.10
N SER A 552 -36.74 0.55 -3.83
CA SER A 552 -36.51 1.01 -2.46
C SER A 552 -37.83 1.28 -1.74
N LYS A 553 -37.87 1.02 -0.43
CA LYS A 553 -38.99 1.41 0.42
C LYS A 553 -38.47 1.87 1.77
N ASN A 554 -39.09 2.93 2.26
CA ASN A 554 -38.86 3.41 3.61
C ASN A 554 -40.00 3.02 4.54
N ALA A 555 -39.67 2.45 5.73
CA ALA A 555 -40.59 2.34 6.85
C ALA A 555 -40.47 3.62 7.70
N ALA A 556 -41.30 4.59 7.43
CA ALA A 556 -41.27 5.96 7.98
C ALA A 556 -41.23 6.06 9.53
N LEU A 557 -41.50 4.96 10.23
CA LEU A 557 -41.51 4.90 11.72
C LEU A 557 -40.21 4.33 12.31
N PHE A 558 -39.34 3.70 11.53
CA PHE A 558 -38.19 2.94 12.06
C PHE A 558 -36.82 3.27 11.46
N ASN A 559 -36.74 4.22 10.53
CA ASN A 559 -35.48 4.56 9.83
C ASN A 559 -34.79 3.33 9.20
N ILE A 560 -35.59 2.44 8.59
CA ILE A 560 -35.11 1.21 7.97
C ILE A 560 -35.28 1.34 6.47
N LEU A 561 -34.21 1.14 5.73
CA LEU A 561 -34.22 0.98 4.28
C LEU A 561 -34.55 -0.49 3.96
N TYR A 562 -35.51 -0.70 3.08
CA TYR A 562 -35.72 -1.98 2.43
C TYR A 562 -35.44 -1.84 0.94
N LEU A 563 -34.61 -2.70 0.41
CA LEU A 563 -34.42 -2.90 -1.00
C LEU A 563 -35.09 -4.22 -1.37
N TYR A 564 -36.22 -4.14 -2.07
CA TYR A 564 -37.00 -5.29 -2.51
C TYR A 564 -36.52 -5.76 -3.87
N ARG A 565 -36.31 -7.08 -4.03
CA ARG A 565 -35.94 -7.71 -5.29
C ARG A 565 -37.11 -8.50 -5.87
N TYR A 566 -37.40 -8.23 -7.13
CA TYR A 566 -38.54 -8.81 -7.85
C TYR A 566 -38.09 -9.59 -9.07
N ASP A 567 -38.77 -10.72 -9.32
CA ASP A 567 -38.74 -11.44 -10.59
C ASP A 567 -39.99 -11.05 -11.38
N PHE A 568 -39.82 -10.24 -12.42
CA PHE A 568 -40.95 -9.77 -13.23
C PHE A 568 -41.41 -10.81 -14.22
N ASP A 569 -40.61 -11.79 -14.62
CA ASP A 569 -41.03 -12.89 -15.49
C ASP A 569 -41.99 -13.82 -14.72
N ASN A 570 -41.66 -14.16 -13.49
CA ASN A 570 -42.48 -14.97 -12.62
C ASN A 570 -43.49 -14.15 -11.79
N LYS A 571 -43.46 -12.83 -11.85
CA LYS A 571 -44.35 -11.88 -11.14
C LYS A 571 -44.34 -12.07 -9.63
N THR A 572 -43.18 -12.32 -9.07
CA THR A 572 -42.98 -12.60 -7.65
C THR A 572 -41.99 -11.68 -6.97
N LEU A 573 -42.29 -11.43 -5.67
CA LEU A 573 -41.28 -10.89 -4.76
C LEU A 573 -40.36 -12.01 -4.31
N ILE A 574 -39.04 -11.87 -4.57
CA ILE A 574 -38.04 -12.88 -4.23
C ILE A 574 -37.66 -12.74 -2.75
N ASP A 575 -37.11 -11.58 -2.40
CA ASP A 575 -36.64 -11.25 -1.06
C ASP A 575 -36.51 -9.73 -0.84
N SER A 576 -36.04 -9.36 0.32
CA SER A 576 -35.66 -7.98 0.63
C SER A 576 -34.42 -7.95 1.53
N THR A 577 -33.51 -7.03 1.27
CA THR A 577 -32.43 -6.66 2.19
C THR A 577 -32.85 -5.43 2.98
N TYR A 578 -32.33 -5.29 4.20
CA TYR A 578 -32.59 -4.09 5.00
C TYR A 578 -31.34 -3.62 5.71
N GLU A 579 -31.24 -2.30 5.89
CA GLU A 579 -30.24 -1.67 6.73
C GLU A 579 -30.92 -0.68 7.68
N ASN A 580 -30.41 -0.60 8.92
CA ASN A 580 -30.85 0.40 9.87
C ASN A 580 -30.15 1.72 9.55
N THR A 581 -30.84 2.63 8.87
CA THR A 581 -30.32 3.93 8.46
C THR A 581 -31.13 5.04 9.13
N ASN A 582 -30.46 6.15 9.46
CA ASN A 582 -31.17 7.34 9.93
C ASN A 582 -31.82 8.14 8.79
N ASN A 583 -31.82 7.64 7.56
CA ASN A 583 -32.20 8.33 6.35
C ASN A 583 -33.44 7.69 5.69
N GLN A 584 -34.26 8.50 5.01
CA GLN A 584 -35.44 8.06 4.24
C GLN A 584 -35.07 8.12 2.74
N PHE A 585 -34.89 6.97 2.10
CA PHE A 585 -34.56 6.88 0.68
C PHE A 585 -35.81 6.74 -0.19
N GLY A 586 -35.82 7.38 -1.34
CA GLY A 586 -36.98 7.45 -2.25
C GLY A 586 -36.72 7.03 -3.68
N TYR A 587 -35.49 7.13 -4.15
CA TYR A 587 -35.11 6.72 -5.50
C TYR A 587 -33.89 5.81 -5.41
N CYS A 588 -33.84 4.80 -6.27
CA CYS A 588 -32.72 3.87 -6.37
C CYS A 588 -32.30 3.70 -7.84
N ALA A 589 -31.01 3.49 -8.05
CA ALA A 589 -30.46 3.13 -9.36
C ALA A 589 -29.34 2.09 -9.17
N TYR A 590 -29.35 1.04 -9.98
CA TYR A 590 -28.30 0.06 -10.00
C TYR A 590 -27.01 0.61 -10.58
N ASP A 591 -25.90 0.29 -9.96
CA ASP A 591 -24.56 0.59 -10.40
C ASP A 591 -23.82 -0.70 -10.74
N ALA A 592 -23.71 -0.98 -12.02
CA ALA A 592 -23.05 -2.19 -12.52
C ALA A 592 -21.55 -2.25 -12.21
N TYR A 593 -20.91 -1.10 -11.98
CA TYR A 593 -19.49 -1.04 -11.66
C TYR A 593 -19.18 -1.55 -10.25
N HIS A 594 -19.98 -1.13 -9.27
CA HIS A 594 -19.81 -1.54 -7.87
C HIS A 594 -20.67 -2.74 -7.49
N ASP A 595 -21.47 -3.26 -8.41
CA ASP A 595 -22.49 -4.29 -8.15
C ASP A 595 -23.37 -3.94 -6.95
N GLY A 596 -23.85 -2.68 -6.94
CA GLY A 596 -24.56 -2.07 -5.82
C GLY A 596 -25.67 -1.12 -6.25
N PHE A 597 -26.15 -0.31 -5.33
CA PHE A 597 -27.27 0.58 -5.58
C PHE A 597 -26.98 1.99 -5.06
N TRP A 598 -27.10 2.98 -5.91
CA TRP A 598 -27.20 4.37 -5.51
C TRP A 598 -28.60 4.66 -4.97
N LEU A 599 -28.65 5.31 -3.82
CA LEU A 599 -29.88 5.66 -3.11
C LEU A 599 -29.91 7.14 -2.80
N LYS A 600 -31.04 7.80 -3.08
CA LYS A 600 -31.23 9.20 -2.72
C LYS A 600 -32.04 9.36 -1.44
N ASP A 601 -31.50 10.12 -0.50
CA ASP A 601 -32.17 10.48 0.76
C ASP A 601 -33.21 11.60 0.55
N PHE A 602 -34.42 11.44 1.10
CA PHE A 602 -35.48 12.41 1.08
C PHE A 602 -35.35 13.52 2.11
N ILE A 603 -34.74 13.23 3.26
CA ILE A 603 -34.75 14.14 4.41
C ILE A 603 -33.50 15.01 4.47
N SER A 604 -32.35 14.43 4.26
CA SER A 604 -31.04 15.13 4.23
C SER A 604 -30.69 15.55 2.82
N ASP A 605 -31.46 16.25 2.17
CA ASP A 605 -31.43 16.91 0.84
C ASP A 605 -30.11 16.88 0.03
N ARG A 606 -29.01 16.30 0.51
CA ARG A 606 -27.66 16.54 -0.05
C ARG A 606 -26.82 15.32 -0.36
N ASN A 607 -27.28 14.10 -0.08
CA ASN A 607 -26.42 12.93 -0.28
C ASN A 607 -27.07 11.87 -1.18
N LEU A 608 -26.26 11.35 -2.10
CA LEU A 608 -26.47 10.05 -2.70
C LEU A 608 -25.63 9.06 -1.93
N THR A 609 -26.19 7.93 -1.55
CA THR A 609 -25.48 6.86 -0.84
C THR A 609 -25.40 5.64 -1.75
N LEU A 610 -24.20 5.11 -1.94
CA LEU A 610 -23.96 3.83 -2.60
C LEU A 610 -23.97 2.72 -1.53
N VAL A 611 -24.76 1.69 -1.75
CA VAL A 611 -24.81 0.48 -0.93
C VAL A 611 -24.51 -0.75 -1.80
N ASP A 612 -23.97 -1.80 -1.21
CA ASP A 612 -23.83 -3.10 -1.85
C ASP A 612 -25.18 -3.86 -1.93
N ARG A 613 -25.18 -5.08 -2.51
CA ARG A 613 -26.37 -5.95 -2.57
C ARG A 613 -26.91 -6.39 -1.21
N GLN A 614 -26.12 -6.30 -0.15
CA GLN A 614 -26.48 -6.60 1.24
C GLN A 614 -27.01 -5.36 1.98
N GLY A 615 -27.01 -4.19 1.34
CA GLY A 615 -27.44 -2.92 1.91
C GLY A 615 -26.34 -2.21 2.71
N GLN A 616 -25.10 -2.73 2.76
CA GLN A 616 -24.00 -2.08 3.46
C GLN A 616 -23.53 -0.84 2.71
N LYS A 617 -23.36 0.26 3.42
CA LYS A 617 -22.91 1.52 2.83
C LYS A 617 -21.46 1.42 2.35
N LEU A 618 -21.24 1.70 1.07
CA LEU A 618 -19.91 1.77 0.44
C LEU A 618 -19.36 3.20 0.47
N CYS A 619 -20.14 4.18 0.01
CA CYS A 619 -19.76 5.59 0.03
C CYS A 619 -20.97 6.51 0.05
N ALA A 620 -20.75 7.83 0.17
CA ALA A 620 -21.76 8.85 0.00
C ALA A 620 -21.20 10.07 -0.74
N LEU A 621 -21.98 10.60 -1.69
CA LEU A 621 -21.64 11.77 -2.47
C LEU A 621 -22.52 12.95 -2.04
N ALA A 622 -21.92 14.12 -1.84
CA ALA A 622 -22.64 15.34 -1.54
C ALA A 622 -23.13 16.00 -2.82
N ILE A 623 -24.43 16.25 -2.92
CA ILE A 623 -25.06 16.94 -4.06
C ILE A 623 -25.28 18.41 -3.68
N PRO A 624 -25.00 19.38 -4.59
CA PRO A 624 -25.35 20.78 -4.35
C PRO A 624 -26.84 20.96 -4.10
N SER A 625 -27.18 21.77 -3.10
CA SER A 625 -28.57 21.96 -2.64
C SER A 625 -29.53 22.47 -3.75
N MET A 626 -29.01 23.22 -4.72
CA MET A 626 -29.83 23.71 -5.86
C MET A 626 -30.36 22.59 -6.76
N ILE A 627 -29.65 21.45 -6.82
CA ILE A 627 -29.98 20.32 -7.69
C ILE A 627 -30.70 19.23 -6.92
N SER A 628 -30.23 18.95 -5.70
CA SER A 628 -30.71 17.87 -4.84
C SER A 628 -32.23 17.85 -4.66
N TYR A 629 -32.88 19.01 -4.55
CA TYR A 629 -34.32 19.12 -4.33
C TYR A 629 -35.17 18.64 -5.53
N PHE A 630 -34.60 18.70 -6.73
CA PHE A 630 -35.34 18.43 -7.97
C PHE A 630 -35.07 17.05 -8.56
N ILE A 631 -34.13 16.26 -7.99
CA ILE A 631 -33.81 14.93 -8.54
C ILE A 631 -34.99 14.01 -8.45
N ARG A 632 -35.40 13.45 -9.59
CA ARG A 632 -36.49 12.49 -9.76
C ARG A 632 -36.03 11.14 -10.31
N GLY A 633 -34.76 11.00 -10.61
CA GLY A 633 -34.10 9.79 -11.02
C GLY A 633 -32.62 10.04 -11.30
N PHE A 634 -31.88 8.98 -11.41
CA PHE A 634 -30.46 8.99 -11.72
C PHE A 634 -30.04 7.61 -12.22
N GLY A 635 -28.83 7.50 -12.73
CA GLY A 635 -28.24 6.23 -13.10
C GLY A 635 -26.77 6.40 -13.40
N SER A 636 -26.02 5.30 -13.29
CA SER A 636 -24.61 5.25 -13.67
C SER A 636 -24.46 4.80 -15.13
N LEU A 637 -23.54 5.44 -15.83
CA LEU A 637 -23.02 5.01 -17.10
C LEU A 637 -21.60 4.52 -16.90
N ILE A 638 -21.25 3.43 -17.57
CA ILE A 638 -19.87 2.94 -17.59
C ILE A 638 -19.23 3.40 -18.89
N SER A 639 -18.14 4.16 -18.79
CA SER A 639 -17.38 4.61 -19.96
C SER A 639 -16.61 3.43 -20.59
N GLU A 640 -16.05 3.64 -21.77
CA GLU A 640 -15.28 2.63 -22.49
C GLU A 640 -14.03 2.17 -21.70
N ASP A 641 -13.50 3.00 -20.81
CA ASP A 641 -12.42 2.65 -19.91
C ASP A 641 -12.89 1.95 -18.61
N GLY A 642 -14.19 1.64 -18.52
CA GLY A 642 -14.80 0.94 -17.39
C GLY A 642 -15.19 1.82 -16.21
N LYS A 643 -15.15 3.16 -16.32
CA LYS A 643 -15.49 4.08 -15.23
C LYS A 643 -16.98 4.28 -15.05
N PRO A 644 -17.44 4.45 -13.81
CA PRO A 644 -18.79 4.92 -13.55
C PRO A 644 -18.90 6.44 -13.66
N HIS A 645 -19.84 6.91 -14.43
CA HIS A 645 -20.31 8.28 -14.47
C HIS A 645 -21.75 8.33 -13.98
N LEU A 646 -22.09 9.31 -13.18
CA LEU A 646 -23.43 9.44 -12.63
C LEU A 646 -24.16 10.57 -13.33
N LEU A 647 -25.32 10.28 -13.88
CA LEU A 647 -26.24 11.27 -14.43
C LEU A 647 -27.42 11.45 -13.48
N LEU A 648 -27.70 12.69 -13.11
CA LEU A 648 -28.79 13.09 -12.23
C LEU A 648 -29.87 13.77 -13.05
N ILE A 649 -31.11 13.33 -12.91
CA ILE A 649 -32.24 13.83 -13.68
C ILE A 649 -33.22 14.54 -12.74
N GLY A 650 -33.52 15.80 -13.03
CA GLY A 650 -34.42 16.64 -12.26
C GLY A 650 -35.05 17.73 -13.14
N ASN A 651 -34.89 19.01 -12.80
CA ASN A 651 -35.23 20.15 -13.67
C ASN A 651 -34.27 20.32 -14.87
N GLY A 652 -33.34 19.41 -15.01
CA GLY A 652 -32.34 19.25 -16.07
C GLY A 652 -31.67 17.92 -15.94
N ILE A 653 -30.74 17.62 -16.85
CA ILE A 653 -29.84 16.46 -16.76
C ILE A 653 -28.45 16.99 -16.41
N TYR A 654 -27.88 16.49 -15.34
CA TYR A 654 -26.61 16.91 -14.78
C TYR A 654 -25.66 15.76 -14.78
N HIS A 655 -24.45 15.96 -15.28
CA HIS A 655 -23.36 15.04 -15.16
C HIS A 655 -22.64 15.29 -13.82
N TYR A 656 -22.49 14.24 -13.02
CA TYR A 656 -21.67 14.25 -11.83
C TYR A 656 -20.41 13.45 -12.08
N ASP A 657 -19.28 14.14 -12.03
CA ASP A 657 -17.95 13.51 -12.06
C ASP A 657 -17.61 13.01 -10.65
N ILE A 658 -17.66 11.70 -10.47
CA ILE A 658 -17.36 11.05 -9.20
C ILE A 658 -15.90 11.31 -8.79
N SER A 659 -14.99 11.32 -9.77
CA SER A 659 -13.55 11.49 -9.54
C SER A 659 -13.20 12.86 -8.95
N ASN A 660 -13.86 13.91 -9.45
CA ASN A 660 -13.59 15.29 -9.04
C ASN A 660 -14.57 15.82 -8.00
N ASN A 661 -15.51 14.98 -7.55
CA ASN A 661 -16.62 15.40 -6.66
C ASN A 661 -17.29 16.70 -7.14
N SER A 662 -17.44 16.84 -8.46
CA SER A 662 -17.90 18.07 -9.10
C SER A 662 -19.06 17.82 -10.04
N PHE A 663 -19.95 18.82 -10.11
CA PHE A 663 -20.97 18.86 -11.15
C PHE A 663 -20.40 19.55 -12.38
N ASN A 664 -20.37 18.82 -13.47
CA ASN A 664 -20.26 19.43 -14.77
C ASN A 664 -21.66 19.94 -15.14
N GLU A 665 -21.68 21.04 -15.83
CA GLU A 665 -22.87 21.87 -16.17
C GLU A 665 -24.15 21.11 -16.51
N ASN A 666 -25.29 21.82 -16.43
CA ASN A 666 -26.59 21.37 -16.89
C ASN A 666 -26.52 21.00 -18.39
N MET A 667 -26.46 19.69 -18.67
CA MET A 667 -26.36 19.16 -20.02
C MET A 667 -27.61 19.45 -20.89
N LEU A 668 -28.77 19.52 -20.26
CA LEU A 668 -30.05 19.81 -20.89
C LEU A 668 -30.95 20.51 -19.89
N SER A 669 -31.38 21.73 -20.20
CA SER A 669 -32.40 22.39 -19.42
C SER A 669 -33.77 21.85 -19.78
N LEU A 670 -34.44 21.20 -18.85
CA LEU A 670 -35.78 20.67 -18.98
C LEU A 670 -36.83 21.64 -18.42
N LEU A 671 -36.43 22.89 -18.19
CA LEU A 671 -37.34 23.94 -17.65
C LEU A 671 -38.59 24.19 -18.50
N SER A 672 -38.56 23.80 -19.77
CA SER A 672 -39.73 23.86 -20.65
C SER A 672 -40.64 22.63 -20.58
N LEU A 673 -40.14 21.54 -20.04
CA LEU A 673 -40.91 20.33 -19.74
C LEU A 673 -41.46 20.45 -18.33
N HIS A 674 -42.74 20.25 -18.19
CA HIS A 674 -43.50 20.43 -16.95
C HIS A 674 -42.95 19.48 -15.83
N SER A 675 -43.63 18.95 -14.96
CA SER A 675 -43.07 18.21 -13.82
C SER A 675 -42.53 16.83 -14.23
N ILE A 676 -41.22 16.58 -14.10
CA ILE A 676 -40.66 15.21 -14.15
C ILE A 676 -41.07 14.48 -12.87
N VAL A 677 -41.70 13.31 -13.02
CA VAL A 677 -42.19 12.50 -11.89
C VAL A 677 -41.35 11.25 -11.66
N GLY A 678 -40.69 10.73 -12.68
CA GLY A 678 -39.78 9.58 -12.60
C GLY A 678 -38.74 9.60 -13.71
N ALA A 679 -37.56 9.05 -13.43
CA ALA A 679 -36.51 8.97 -14.43
C ALA A 679 -35.52 7.81 -14.13
N CYS A 680 -34.87 7.32 -15.17
CA CYS A 680 -33.77 6.38 -15.09
C CYS A 680 -32.77 6.56 -16.22
N ILE A 681 -31.59 5.96 -16.09
CA ILE A 681 -30.62 5.79 -17.17
C ILE A 681 -30.57 4.29 -17.52
N GLY A 682 -30.51 4.01 -18.81
CA GLY A 682 -30.48 2.64 -19.32
C GLY A 682 -30.08 2.56 -20.79
N LYS A 683 -30.44 1.47 -21.48
CA LYS A 683 -30.19 1.28 -22.90
C LYS A 683 -31.47 1.48 -23.71
N TYR A 684 -31.38 2.22 -24.82
CA TYR A 684 -32.39 2.35 -25.86
C TYR A 684 -31.81 1.87 -27.18
N HIS A 685 -32.31 0.76 -27.72
CA HIS A 685 -31.76 0.09 -28.90
C HIS A 685 -30.22 -0.10 -28.84
N GLY A 686 -29.71 -0.47 -27.66
CA GLY A 686 -28.26 -0.72 -27.40
C GLY A 686 -27.42 0.51 -27.11
N LYS A 687 -27.96 1.72 -27.26
CA LYS A 687 -27.32 3.00 -26.95
C LYS A 687 -27.69 3.46 -25.54
N ASP A 688 -26.81 4.17 -24.90
CA ASP A 688 -27.10 4.81 -23.62
C ASP A 688 -28.19 5.86 -23.78
N ALA A 689 -29.15 5.87 -22.87
CA ALA A 689 -30.28 6.79 -22.92
C ALA A 689 -30.81 7.18 -21.54
N ALA A 690 -31.35 8.38 -21.45
CA ALA A 690 -32.13 8.87 -20.33
C ALA A 690 -33.63 8.74 -20.64
N PHE A 691 -34.33 8.10 -19.71
CA PHE A 691 -35.78 7.90 -19.78
C PHE A 691 -36.44 8.74 -18.69
N PHE A 692 -37.49 9.52 -19.00
CA PHE A 692 -38.24 10.23 -17.98
C PHE A 692 -39.74 10.26 -18.27
N ILE A 693 -40.51 10.24 -17.22
CA ILE A 693 -41.93 10.47 -17.22
C ILE A 693 -42.16 11.95 -16.90
N VAL A 694 -42.85 12.63 -17.79
CA VAL A 694 -43.21 14.04 -17.63
C VAL A 694 -44.72 14.14 -17.45
N ASP A 695 -45.16 14.76 -16.35
CA ASP A 695 -46.55 15.12 -16.12
C ASP A 695 -46.80 16.50 -16.72
N GLU A 696 -47.49 16.52 -17.85
CA GLU A 696 -47.86 17.75 -18.55
C GLU A 696 -49.18 18.28 -17.98
N TYR A 697 -49.16 19.33 -17.15
CA TYR A 697 -50.33 19.94 -16.51
C TYR A 697 -51.55 20.18 -17.40
N VAL A 698 -51.40 20.09 -18.74
CA VAL A 698 -52.44 20.36 -19.74
C VAL A 698 -52.88 19.08 -20.47
N ALA A 699 -52.04 18.04 -20.47
CA ALA A 699 -52.35 16.74 -21.07
C ALA A 699 -53.11 15.84 -20.07
N ALA A 700 -54.00 15.00 -20.61
CA ALA A 700 -54.78 14.09 -19.77
C ALA A 700 -53.92 12.98 -19.15
N ASN A 701 -52.77 12.65 -19.78
CA ASN A 701 -51.87 11.55 -19.40
C ASN A 701 -50.42 12.02 -19.45
N PRO A 702 -49.56 11.47 -18.58
CA PRO A 702 -48.12 11.74 -18.65
C PRO A 702 -47.48 11.12 -19.89
N SER A 703 -46.32 11.65 -20.27
CA SER A 703 -45.55 11.17 -21.42
C SER A 703 -44.17 10.67 -21.01
N VAL A 704 -43.71 9.61 -21.68
CA VAL A 704 -42.31 9.16 -21.59
C VAL A 704 -41.48 9.85 -22.64
N TYR A 705 -40.36 10.42 -22.24
CA TYR A 705 -39.34 11.00 -23.13
C TYR A 705 -38.08 10.16 -23.02
N ILE A 706 -37.51 9.80 -24.18
CA ILE A 706 -36.27 9.03 -24.27
C ILE A 706 -35.25 9.89 -25.01
N TYR A 707 -34.15 10.24 -24.36
CA TYR A 707 -33.01 10.94 -24.96
C TYR A 707 -31.84 10.02 -25.10
N GLU A 708 -31.39 9.76 -26.32
CA GLU A 708 -30.09 9.09 -26.52
C GLU A 708 -28.97 9.99 -25.99
N ILE A 709 -28.03 9.34 -25.28
CA ILE A 709 -26.86 9.99 -24.71
C ILE A 709 -25.69 9.67 -25.62
N ASN A 710 -25.24 10.63 -26.38
CA ASN A 710 -23.96 10.53 -27.06
C ASN A 710 -22.89 11.01 -26.09
N SER A 711 -22.00 10.10 -25.68
CA SER A 711 -20.97 10.40 -24.72
C SER A 711 -19.59 10.33 -25.36
N HIS A 712 -18.79 11.36 -25.15
CA HIS A 712 -17.36 11.35 -25.44
C HIS A 712 -16.60 10.88 -24.18
N LEU A 713 -16.97 9.68 -23.67
CA LEU A 713 -16.41 9.15 -22.42
C LEU A 713 -15.09 8.43 -22.63
N ALA A 714 -14.76 8.00 -23.85
CA ALA A 714 -13.48 7.42 -24.17
C ALA A 714 -12.36 8.42 -23.86
N PRO A 715 -11.34 8.02 -23.09
CA PRO A 715 -10.28 8.94 -22.71
C PRO A 715 -9.38 9.28 -23.91
N ILE A 716 -9.25 10.58 -24.19
CA ILE A 716 -8.46 11.11 -25.28
C ILE A 716 -6.99 11.20 -24.85
N SER A 717 -6.13 10.58 -25.62
CA SER A 717 -4.67 10.56 -25.40
C SER A 717 -3.99 11.82 -25.97
N HIS A 718 -4.35 12.21 -27.18
CA HIS A 718 -3.80 13.35 -27.92
C HIS A 718 -4.67 13.69 -29.12
N TYR A 719 -4.27 14.72 -29.85
CA TYR A 719 -4.93 15.14 -31.10
C TYR A 719 -3.97 14.98 -32.27
N ARG A 720 -4.55 14.81 -33.50
CA ARG A 720 -3.86 14.87 -34.77
C ARG A 720 -4.35 16.03 -35.59
N LEU A 721 -3.44 16.71 -36.27
CA LEU A 721 -3.77 17.86 -37.13
C LEU A 721 -3.48 17.55 -38.58
N TYR A 722 -4.35 18.01 -39.42
CA TYR A 722 -4.32 17.79 -40.86
C TYR A 722 -4.50 19.07 -41.65
N ARG A 723 -3.99 19.11 -42.89
CA ARG A 723 -4.34 20.12 -43.90
C ARG A 723 -4.78 19.41 -45.16
N ALA A 724 -5.93 19.75 -45.69
CA ALA A 724 -6.48 19.24 -46.96
C ALA A 724 -6.62 20.33 -48.00
N ASP A 725 -6.28 20.02 -49.24
CA ASP A 725 -6.55 20.88 -50.40
C ASP A 725 -7.99 20.68 -50.94
N ASN A 726 -8.37 21.46 -51.95
CA ASN A 726 -9.69 21.33 -52.54
C ASN A 726 -9.90 20.02 -53.36
N GLU A 727 -8.84 19.34 -53.70
CA GLU A 727 -8.89 18.05 -54.41
C GLU A 727 -9.11 16.88 -53.43
N GLY A 728 -9.09 17.16 -52.15
CA GLY A 728 -9.29 16.18 -51.08
C GLY A 728 -8.02 15.47 -50.65
N SER A 729 -6.85 15.90 -51.17
CA SER A 729 -5.57 15.39 -50.67
C SER A 729 -5.28 15.98 -49.30
N SER A 730 -5.09 15.14 -48.28
CA SER A 730 -4.77 15.57 -46.94
C SER A 730 -3.39 15.19 -46.52
N VAL A 731 -2.71 16.07 -45.79
CA VAL A 731 -1.41 15.88 -45.19
C VAL A 731 -1.55 16.01 -43.68
N MET A 732 -0.99 15.05 -42.94
CA MET A 732 -0.88 15.17 -41.47
C MET A 732 0.20 16.21 -41.17
N LEU A 733 -0.18 17.26 -40.43
CA LEU A 733 0.71 18.33 -40.01
C LEU A 733 1.43 18.01 -38.71
N ALA A 734 0.72 17.38 -37.78
CA ALA A 734 1.26 17.01 -36.49
C ALA A 734 0.52 15.82 -35.90
N ASP A 735 1.24 15.00 -35.15
CA ASP A 735 0.74 13.94 -34.31
C ASP A 735 1.06 14.26 -32.84
N GLU A 736 0.44 13.57 -31.89
CA GLU A 736 0.64 13.75 -30.44
C GLU A 736 0.49 15.19 -29.95
N VAL A 737 -0.41 15.97 -30.58
CA VAL A 737 -0.69 17.36 -30.17
C VAL A 737 -1.55 17.35 -28.90
N THR A 738 -1.12 18.12 -27.91
CA THR A 738 -1.78 18.21 -26.60
C THR A 738 -2.10 19.67 -26.21
N SER A 739 -1.67 20.65 -27.01
CA SER A 739 -1.97 22.07 -26.85
C SER A 739 -3.35 22.41 -27.43
N THR A 740 -3.82 23.63 -27.18
CA THR A 740 -5.06 24.20 -27.75
C THR A 740 -4.85 25.00 -29.00
N SER A 741 -3.63 25.10 -29.47
CA SER A 741 -3.23 25.85 -30.65
C SER A 741 -2.03 25.22 -31.33
N TYR A 742 -1.91 25.51 -32.64
CA TYR A 742 -0.82 25.00 -33.46
C TYR A 742 -0.50 26.01 -34.56
N ILE A 743 0.76 26.09 -34.97
CA ILE A 743 1.21 26.90 -36.07
C ILE A 743 1.66 26.00 -37.21
N ASP A 744 1.07 26.09 -38.37
CA ASP A 744 1.51 25.37 -39.55
C ASP A 744 2.77 26.00 -40.12
N SER A 745 3.93 25.48 -39.70
CA SER A 745 5.25 25.92 -40.18
C SER A 745 5.51 25.61 -41.64
N THR A 746 4.72 24.67 -42.22
CA THR A 746 4.86 24.29 -43.63
C THR A 746 3.96 25.11 -44.56
N TRP A 747 3.19 26.05 -44.04
CA TRP A 747 2.26 26.85 -44.81
C TRP A 747 2.90 27.60 -45.99
N ASN A 748 4.11 28.12 -45.78
CA ASN A 748 4.81 28.87 -46.82
C ASN A 748 5.23 28.01 -48.03
N GLU A 749 5.40 26.70 -47.80
CA GLU A 749 5.72 25.74 -48.86
C GLU A 749 4.48 25.24 -49.63
N ALA A 750 3.29 25.48 -49.13
CA ALA A 750 2.04 25.09 -49.80
C ALA A 750 1.83 25.94 -51.04
N GLN A 751 1.32 25.37 -52.12
CA GLN A 751 0.95 26.08 -53.36
C GLN A 751 -0.24 27.01 -53.16
N ALA A 752 -0.42 27.99 -54.09
CA ALA A 752 -1.65 28.77 -54.07
C ALA A 752 -2.85 27.84 -54.27
N GLY A 753 -3.89 28.06 -53.48
CA GLY A 753 -5.06 27.20 -53.44
C GLY A 753 -5.94 27.38 -52.24
N SER A 754 -7.01 26.64 -52.16
CA SER A 754 -7.93 26.66 -51.03
C SER A 754 -7.66 25.41 -50.14
N TYR A 755 -7.57 25.67 -48.85
CA TYR A 755 -7.21 24.65 -47.85
C TYR A 755 -8.20 24.66 -46.68
N ARG A 756 -8.39 23.48 -46.10
CA ARG A 756 -9.06 23.31 -44.82
C ARG A 756 -8.10 22.66 -43.86
N PHE A 757 -8.22 22.97 -42.56
CA PHE A 757 -7.46 22.37 -41.52
C PHE A 757 -8.36 21.45 -40.69
N GLY A 758 -7.87 20.28 -40.36
CA GLY A 758 -8.62 19.26 -39.66
C GLY A 758 -7.96 18.88 -38.33
N ILE A 759 -8.77 18.45 -37.38
CA ILE A 759 -8.34 17.91 -36.12
C ILE A 759 -9.14 16.65 -35.81
N SER A 760 -8.47 15.61 -35.34
CA SER A 760 -9.07 14.40 -34.79
C SER A 760 -8.58 14.11 -33.38
N GLU A 761 -9.36 13.32 -32.65
CA GLU A 761 -9.07 12.82 -31.32
C GLU A 761 -8.49 11.43 -31.45
N VAL A 762 -7.36 11.17 -30.78
CA VAL A 762 -6.79 9.83 -30.67
C VAL A 762 -6.99 9.32 -29.24
N TYR A 763 -7.66 8.19 -29.11
CA TYR A 763 -8.01 7.61 -27.83
C TYR A 763 -6.88 6.69 -27.31
N PHE A 764 -6.85 6.41 -25.99
CA PHE A 764 -5.84 5.54 -25.39
C PHE A 764 -5.80 4.11 -25.93
N ASN A 765 -6.88 3.66 -26.53
CA ASN A 765 -6.93 2.36 -27.24
C ASN A 765 -6.32 2.40 -28.66
N GLY A 766 -5.86 3.56 -29.11
CA GLY A 766 -5.26 3.79 -30.42
C GLY A 766 -6.28 4.03 -31.54
N THR A 767 -7.59 4.05 -31.26
CA THR A 767 -8.60 4.44 -32.25
C THR A 767 -8.62 5.96 -32.42
N GLU A 768 -9.12 6.43 -33.58
CA GLU A 768 -9.16 7.84 -33.95
C GLU A 768 -10.60 8.22 -34.30
N SER A 769 -11.01 9.44 -33.88
CA SER A 769 -12.34 10.01 -34.26
C SER A 769 -12.40 10.41 -35.73
N GLU A 770 -13.60 10.77 -36.20
CA GLU A 770 -13.75 11.52 -37.46
C GLU A 770 -13.04 12.88 -37.35
N ILE A 771 -12.53 13.38 -38.49
CA ILE A 771 -11.82 14.65 -38.54
C ILE A 771 -12.83 15.81 -38.58
N ILE A 772 -12.71 16.73 -37.63
CA ILE A 772 -13.46 18.01 -37.62
C ILE A 772 -12.68 19.01 -38.47
N TRP A 773 -13.31 19.59 -39.46
CA TRP A 773 -12.70 20.50 -40.43
C TRP A 773 -13.05 21.96 -40.14
N SER A 774 -12.06 22.87 -40.31
CA SER A 774 -12.26 24.31 -40.29
C SER A 774 -12.98 24.84 -41.54
N ASP A 775 -13.36 26.10 -41.51
CA ASP A 775 -13.63 26.85 -42.70
C ASP A 775 -12.42 26.88 -43.66
N THR A 776 -12.70 27.17 -44.93
CA THR A 776 -11.66 27.20 -45.97
C THR A 776 -10.82 28.47 -45.85
N ILE A 777 -9.48 28.28 -45.88
CA ILE A 777 -8.53 29.39 -46.06
C ILE A 777 -7.99 29.37 -47.51
N VAL A 778 -7.89 30.52 -48.14
CA VAL A 778 -7.37 30.67 -49.53
C VAL A 778 -5.97 31.26 -49.46
N LYS A 779 -4.99 30.48 -49.99
CA LYS A 779 -3.63 30.96 -50.21
C LYS A 779 -3.56 31.54 -51.64
N THR A 780 -3.23 32.82 -51.77
CA THR A 780 -2.98 33.45 -53.07
C THR A 780 -1.48 33.53 -53.35
N ASP A 781 -1.11 33.32 -54.61
CA ASP A 781 0.25 33.68 -55.02
C ASP A 781 0.38 35.22 -55.00
N PHE A 782 1.30 35.73 -54.21
CA PHE A 782 1.71 37.10 -54.29
C PHE A 782 2.57 37.25 -55.58
N GLY A 783 1.88 37.47 -56.73
CA GLY A 783 2.54 37.88 -57.98
C GLY A 783 3.04 39.30 -57.84
N MET A 784 4.31 39.52 -58.19
CA MET A 784 4.73 40.88 -58.55
C MET A 784 4.11 41.24 -59.93
N ASP A 785 3.63 42.49 -60.06
CA ASP A 785 3.18 43.00 -61.37
C ASP A 785 4.43 43.05 -62.30
N GLU A 786 4.19 43.17 -63.59
CA GLU A 786 5.27 43.22 -64.60
C GLU A 786 6.27 44.36 -64.40
N ASN A 787 6.06 45.20 -63.39
CA ASN A 787 6.92 46.32 -62.96
C ASN A 787 7.59 46.12 -61.59
N GLY A 788 7.43 44.99 -60.96
CA GLY A 788 8.04 44.68 -59.68
C GLY A 788 7.40 45.35 -58.43
N ASN A 789 6.16 45.84 -58.55
CA ASN A 789 5.41 46.37 -57.43
C ASN A 789 4.47 45.28 -56.88
N GLN A 790 4.45 45.16 -55.55
CA GLN A 790 3.47 44.32 -54.88
C GLN A 790 2.06 44.92 -55.03
N GLU A 791 1.15 44.15 -55.64
CA GLU A 791 -0.29 44.48 -55.54
C GLU A 791 -0.71 44.35 -54.06
N SER A 792 -1.08 45.49 -53.47
CA SER A 792 -1.69 45.47 -52.17
C SER A 792 -3.08 44.85 -52.28
N PRO A 793 -3.41 43.78 -51.58
CA PRO A 793 -4.75 43.24 -51.60
C PRO A 793 -5.75 44.28 -51.12
N GLU A 794 -6.95 44.26 -51.73
CA GLU A 794 -8.06 45.05 -51.20
C GLU A 794 -8.23 44.74 -49.71
N PRO A 795 -8.65 45.73 -48.90
CA PRO A 795 -8.71 45.59 -47.44
C PRO A 795 -9.65 44.48 -47.03
N SER A 796 -9.04 43.32 -46.80
CA SER A 796 -9.77 42.18 -46.30
C SER A 796 -10.13 42.41 -44.85
N VAL A 797 -11.30 41.93 -44.46
CA VAL A 797 -11.77 41.89 -43.08
C VAL A 797 -10.76 41.09 -42.25
N GLN A 798 -10.05 41.74 -41.33
CA GLN A 798 -9.10 41.08 -40.42
C GLN A 798 -9.79 40.76 -39.09
N LYS A 799 -9.63 39.55 -38.62
CA LYS A 799 -9.99 39.16 -37.21
C LYS A 799 -8.69 39.12 -36.39
N VAL A 800 -8.65 39.90 -35.33
CA VAL A 800 -7.50 39.93 -34.39
C VAL A 800 -8.01 39.66 -32.99
N ILE A 801 -7.15 39.04 -32.17
CA ILE A 801 -7.46 38.88 -30.74
C ILE A 801 -6.70 39.95 -29.98
N GLU A 802 -7.43 40.79 -29.29
CA GLU A 802 -6.92 41.85 -28.41
C GLU A 802 -7.51 41.65 -27.02
N ASP A 803 -6.67 41.60 -26.01
CA ASP A 803 -7.08 41.35 -24.60
C ASP A 803 -8.03 40.13 -24.42
N GLY A 804 -7.79 39.05 -25.18
CA GLY A 804 -8.64 37.84 -25.10
C GLY A 804 -10.00 37.96 -25.85
N HIS A 805 -10.26 39.04 -26.59
CA HIS A 805 -11.48 39.24 -27.36
C HIS A 805 -11.22 39.27 -28.86
N ILE A 806 -12.09 38.63 -29.65
CA ILE A 806 -12.00 38.69 -31.11
C ILE A 806 -12.50 40.07 -31.57
N VAL A 807 -11.63 40.80 -32.28
CA VAL A 807 -11.90 42.07 -32.89
C VAL A 807 -11.84 41.91 -34.41
N ILE A 808 -12.88 42.34 -35.12
CA ILE A 808 -12.97 42.36 -36.59
C ILE A 808 -12.50 43.75 -37.07
N ILE A 809 -11.43 43.80 -37.82
CA ILE A 809 -10.98 45.06 -38.44
C ILE A 809 -11.41 45.05 -39.89
N LYS A 810 -12.21 46.02 -40.29
CA LYS A 810 -12.64 46.25 -41.66
C LYS A 810 -12.50 47.72 -42.02
N ASP A 811 -11.80 48.02 -43.11
CA ASP A 811 -11.58 49.40 -43.56
C ASP A 811 -10.98 50.32 -42.47
N GLY A 812 -10.06 49.77 -41.69
CA GLY A 812 -9.42 50.48 -40.56
C GLY A 812 -10.34 50.74 -39.35
N LYS A 813 -11.55 50.21 -39.31
CA LYS A 813 -12.48 50.29 -38.19
C LYS A 813 -12.55 48.96 -37.49
N ARG A 814 -12.69 49.02 -36.18
CA ARG A 814 -12.70 47.86 -35.30
C ARG A 814 -14.14 47.52 -34.89
N TYR A 815 -14.50 46.27 -34.94
CA TYR A 815 -15.86 45.79 -34.63
C TYR A 815 -15.77 44.60 -33.67
N SER A 816 -16.70 44.47 -32.76
CA SER A 816 -16.90 43.23 -32.01
C SER A 816 -17.41 42.12 -32.93
N VAL A 817 -17.38 40.87 -32.47
CA VAL A 817 -18.01 39.73 -33.21
C VAL A 817 -19.49 39.90 -33.45
N LEU A 818 -20.15 40.75 -32.70
CA LEU A 818 -21.58 41.15 -32.90
C LEU A 818 -21.76 42.32 -33.84
N GLY A 819 -20.70 42.83 -34.51
CA GLY A 819 -20.77 43.93 -35.46
C GLY A 819 -20.82 45.32 -34.82
N GLN A 820 -20.62 45.47 -33.53
CA GLN A 820 -20.58 46.77 -32.85
C GLN A 820 -19.21 47.43 -33.04
N THR A 821 -19.18 48.70 -33.39
CA THR A 821 -17.95 49.47 -33.56
C THR A 821 -17.27 49.64 -32.19
N LEU A 822 -15.97 49.23 -32.09
CA LEU A 822 -15.14 49.41 -30.91
C LEU A 822 -14.36 50.71 -31.06
N ASN A 823 -14.52 51.61 -30.11
CA ASN A 823 -13.71 52.84 -30.06
C ASN A 823 -12.32 52.47 -29.48
N GLN A 824 -11.29 53.18 -29.94
CA GLN A 824 -9.88 52.94 -29.49
C GLN A 824 -9.73 52.97 -27.99
#